data_39d62ae24f94c1a11f256b4b423e9fee
#
_entry.id   39d62ae24f94c1a11f256b4b423e9fee
#
_cell.length_a   1.000
_cell.length_b   1.000
_cell.length_c   1.000
_cell.angle_alpha   90.00
_cell.angle_beta   90.00
_cell.angle_gamma   90.00
#
_symmetry.space_group_name_H-M   'P 1'
#
loop_
_entity.id
_entity.type
_entity.pdbx_description
1 polymer ?
#
loop_
_entity_poly.entity_id
_entity_poly.type
_entity_poly.pdbx_seq_one_letter_code
_entity_poly.pdbx_strand_id
1 'polypeptide(L)'
;MFATAAAAVCAHASLVAQVPTSPAPRRDTVRARGDTTHRDSTAADSTKLKELIKWNEPDSVMQALMKRPGYSATRYQGDIAVFNAQTHALELTGKKAGVNRDQTVLVGDSILYNDSTKIVVARGDTIILRDPQQQAADVIARGRMAYNVELHRGVVQKISTETEQGGQHWFVGGNDAAFISDTTRGRETAFYVRNGTITSCDDSIPDYYFRSKQIKMITKNIMVARPAILYIGDVPIMWLPFIFQDIRSGRRSGVITPRFGVSELFRNSPTYRRHVENLGYYFAISDYMDAQVALDWRSGARSTVGDPGWVTLNGEMQYHWLDRFMTGRLALFRHSQNDGSTNTGLSWGHSQDFSQNTHLRADVNYVTNTFIQRTTQFNPSAVLANISSRASYDTKIGPAAFSLGATRTQHPGRTQVEQGFPSLSVTVPTISPVSWFEWSPGFSFNTDQVLNRDDAGEFQYQYITNAAGQKDSVRRVRNQRTTSSNFATPIRIGGFTWSNSFSLNDQDFDAPSTVIVHDVNDSSVRIPTVFAKTFLTTLDWQTGISLPSFLQSSLKATPSVSFVNVDGGPFWVRTQLSGGKLVHQSKRPVFGLSASPTLFALFPGFGSVSRFRHSITPMISYSYAPTGDISDEYLRTQNKTRQGYLGALAQNRVSLGLSHVLEAKMKSTDTSSTAEARKIKILSMNFSSLAYDFERARQTHRSGFATDNLSSDFSTDLLPSFHGSVDYSLYQGDILSDSARFKPFRTRVGAGLTINSQSGIFGAVSRLFGHTAPPTNPQTVGGSPDDALSRNASSAPVAGISSRNRQFEIPDTQGWSASLQYSWNRQRPPVGNAIIIDNDPKAKCAPFIANPIVYQQCVELAQADPNGGIPFQSATSGGVFVRTPPQANLDGNVNFHLTPMWAGTWSTNYDFQAHKFGAHRVTLQRQLHDWKAIFSFTQAPNGNFAFSFFIALTAEPDLKFNYDKQTYRPVAP
;
A
#
# COMPACT_ATOMS: atom_id res chain seq x y z
N MET A 1 -21.42 -21.19 14.13
CA MET A 1 -21.61 -20.84 15.55
C MET A 1 -21.04 -19.47 15.95
N PHE A 2 -20.18 -18.84 15.19
CA PHE A 2 -19.66 -17.49 15.50
C PHE A 2 -20.41 -16.33 14.83
N ALA A 3 -21.19 -16.60 13.80
CA ALA A 3 -21.99 -15.56 13.14
C ALA A 3 -23.26 -15.16 13.93
N THR A 4 -23.72 -16.02 14.83
CA THR A 4 -24.89 -15.77 15.71
C THR A 4 -24.54 -14.98 16.98
N ALA A 5 -23.27 -14.94 17.38
CA ALA A 5 -22.84 -14.16 18.54
C ALA A 5 -22.63 -12.66 18.23
N ALA A 6 -22.29 -12.30 16.99
CA ALA A 6 -22.13 -10.90 16.60
C ALA A 6 -23.47 -10.17 16.43
N ALA A 7 -24.52 -10.89 16.03
CA ALA A 7 -25.88 -10.33 15.92
C ALA A 7 -26.56 -10.12 17.31
N ALA A 8 -26.19 -10.90 18.31
CA ALA A 8 -26.74 -10.78 19.66
C ALA A 8 -26.16 -9.61 20.47
N VAL A 9 -24.94 -9.15 20.14
CA VAL A 9 -24.32 -8.01 20.83
C VAL A 9 -24.86 -6.67 20.30
N CYS A 10 -25.33 -6.60 19.07
CA CYS A 10 -25.96 -5.40 18.53
C CYS A 10 -27.43 -5.21 18.96
N ALA A 11 -28.10 -6.28 19.42
CA ALA A 11 -29.52 -6.22 19.80
C ALA A 11 -29.76 -5.84 21.28
N HIS A 12 -28.74 -5.78 22.12
CA HIS A 12 -28.88 -5.51 23.55
C HIS A 12 -28.45 -4.11 24.03
N ALA A 13 -28.11 -3.19 23.09
CA ALA A 13 -27.68 -1.83 23.42
C ALA A 13 -28.80 -0.76 23.35
N SER A 14 -30.05 -1.15 23.23
CA SER A 14 -31.17 -0.20 23.05
C SER A 14 -32.20 -0.15 24.19
N LEU A 15 -31.83 -0.53 25.41
CA LEU A 15 -32.68 -0.33 26.57
C LEU A 15 -31.83 0.07 27.76
N VAL A 16 -31.78 1.36 28.07
CA VAL A 16 -31.77 2.09 29.34
C VAL A 16 -31.16 3.47 29.13
N ALA A 17 -31.97 4.50 29.12
CA ALA A 17 -31.77 5.77 29.82
C ALA A 17 -32.94 6.71 29.55
N GLN A 18 -33.92 6.67 30.40
CA GLN A 18 -34.77 7.83 30.63
C GLN A 18 -34.21 8.54 31.87
N VAL A 19 -33.84 9.81 31.76
CA VAL A 19 -33.68 10.75 32.85
C VAL A 19 -34.13 12.13 32.37
N PRO A 20 -34.82 12.94 33.20
CA PRO A 20 -35.71 14.01 32.78
C PRO A 20 -35.00 15.33 32.47
N THR A 21 -35.62 16.06 31.56
CA THR A 21 -35.27 17.39 31.10
C THR A 21 -35.46 18.50 32.13
N SER A 22 -34.49 19.40 32.22
CA SER A 22 -34.69 20.78 32.62
C SER A 22 -34.06 21.74 31.62
N PRO A 23 -34.67 22.87 31.31
CA PRO A 23 -34.27 23.70 30.18
C PRO A 23 -33.20 24.74 30.54
N ALA A 24 -32.23 24.89 29.70
CA ALA A 24 -31.24 25.96 29.76
C ALA A 24 -31.33 26.94 28.57
N PRO A 25 -30.95 28.19 28.69
CA PRO A 25 -31.38 29.25 27.81
C PRO A 25 -30.57 29.37 26.51
N ARG A 26 -31.29 29.84 25.49
CA ARG A 26 -30.75 30.13 24.14
C ARG A 26 -29.65 31.18 24.20
N ARG A 27 -28.55 30.91 23.53
CA ARG A 27 -27.63 31.93 23.03
C ARG A 27 -27.44 31.80 21.53
N ASP A 28 -27.64 32.88 20.84
CA ASP A 28 -27.48 33.07 19.42
C ASP A 28 -26.02 32.85 19.00
N THR A 29 -25.77 32.01 18.03
CA THR A 29 -24.47 31.87 17.38
C THR A 29 -24.48 32.44 15.97
N VAL A 30 -23.74 33.53 15.81
CA VAL A 30 -23.40 34.13 14.53
C VAL A 30 -22.36 33.23 13.83
N ARG A 31 -22.69 32.82 12.61
CA ARG A 31 -21.79 32.06 11.71
C ARG A 31 -20.65 32.97 11.22
N ALA A 32 -19.42 32.56 11.46
CA ALA A 32 -18.27 33.08 10.72
C ALA A 32 -17.71 31.97 9.80
N ARG A 33 -17.64 32.27 8.51
CA ARG A 33 -16.95 31.51 7.47
C ARG A 33 -15.46 31.59 7.71
N GLY A 34 -14.77 30.44 7.90
CA GLY A 34 -13.33 30.39 8.01
C GLY A 34 -12.68 30.12 6.66
N ASP A 35 -11.83 31.00 6.25
CA ASP A 35 -10.87 30.86 5.14
C ASP A 35 -9.57 30.30 5.70
N THR A 36 -9.08 29.20 5.13
CA THR A 36 -7.84 28.56 5.54
C THR A 36 -6.67 29.14 4.75
N THR A 37 -6.01 30.12 5.32
CA THR A 37 -4.66 30.51 4.90
C THR A 37 -3.71 30.35 6.08
N HIS A 38 -2.56 29.73 5.79
CA HIS A 38 -1.46 29.57 6.75
C HIS A 38 -1.22 30.83 7.56
N ARG A 39 -1.36 30.70 8.87
CA ARG A 39 -0.96 31.73 9.81
C ARG A 39 0.29 31.30 10.55
N ASP A 40 1.32 32.11 10.41
CA ASP A 40 2.52 32.01 11.21
C ASP A 40 2.17 32.06 12.71
N SER A 41 2.57 31.04 13.44
CA SER A 41 2.26 30.84 14.85
C SER A 41 2.98 31.81 15.81
N THR A 42 3.83 32.65 15.30
CA THR A 42 4.60 33.63 16.14
C THR A 42 3.87 34.92 16.50
N ALA A 43 2.73 35.19 15.85
CA ALA A 43 2.00 36.46 16.10
C ALA A 43 0.85 36.34 17.13
N ALA A 44 0.37 35.12 17.42
CA ALA A 44 -0.81 34.91 18.23
C ALA A 44 -0.55 34.91 19.76
N ASP A 45 0.66 34.56 20.20
CA ASP A 45 0.98 34.53 21.66
C ASP A 45 1.34 35.86 22.24
N SER A 46 1.84 36.81 21.45
CA SER A 46 2.11 38.16 21.93
C SER A 46 0.84 38.98 22.16
N THR A 47 -0.31 38.55 21.60
CA THR A 47 -1.58 39.24 21.74
C THR A 47 -2.33 38.92 23.05
N LYS A 48 -2.17 37.67 23.57
CA LYS A 48 -2.88 37.26 24.79
C LYS A 48 -2.41 37.98 26.08
N LEU A 49 -1.14 38.33 26.16
CA LEU A 49 -0.63 39.09 27.32
C LEU A 49 -0.85 40.61 27.24
N LYS A 50 -1.06 41.14 26.06
CA LYS A 50 -1.53 42.55 25.91
C LYS A 50 -2.92 42.78 26.53
N GLU A 51 -3.74 41.71 26.63
CA GLU A 51 -5.07 41.79 27.26
C GLU A 51 -5.03 41.63 28.80
N LEU A 52 -3.97 41.09 29.39
CA LEU A 52 -3.86 40.89 30.83
C LEU A 52 -3.62 42.17 31.60
N ILE A 53 -2.88 43.13 31.06
CA ILE A 53 -2.62 44.49 31.62
C ILE A 53 -2.66 45.50 30.51
N LYS A 54 -3.62 46.43 30.56
CA LYS A 54 -3.65 47.63 29.70
C LYS A 54 -2.75 48.68 30.33
N TRP A 55 -1.57 48.86 29.75
CA TRP A 55 -0.67 49.92 30.16
C TRP A 55 -1.12 51.26 29.59
N ASN A 56 -1.15 52.34 30.41
CA ASN A 56 -1.38 53.66 29.90
C ASN A 56 -0.25 54.09 28.96
N GLU A 57 -0.59 54.72 27.86
CA GLU A 57 0.42 55.26 26.94
C GLU A 57 1.34 56.25 27.66
N PRO A 58 2.66 56.17 27.45
CA PRO A 58 3.60 57.10 28.05
C PRO A 58 3.33 58.52 27.47
N ASP A 59 3.37 59.50 28.35
CA ASP A 59 3.26 60.94 27.95
C ASP A 59 4.47 61.39 27.10
N SER A 60 4.40 62.55 26.49
CA SER A 60 5.42 63.08 25.58
C SER A 60 6.79 63.24 26.25
N VAL A 61 6.82 63.56 27.55
CA VAL A 61 8.05 63.69 28.32
C VAL A 61 8.70 62.34 28.58
N MET A 62 7.91 61.38 28.96
CA MET A 62 8.37 59.97 29.16
C MET A 62 8.89 59.39 27.86
N GLN A 63 8.20 59.62 26.74
CA GLN A 63 8.68 59.13 25.41
C GLN A 63 10.00 59.81 25.03
N ALA A 64 10.20 61.12 25.36
CA ALA A 64 11.46 61.79 25.08
C ALA A 64 12.61 61.27 25.98
N LEU A 65 12.32 60.94 27.24
CA LEU A 65 13.30 60.38 28.16
C LEU A 65 13.71 58.93 27.76
N MET A 66 12.75 58.12 27.34
CA MET A 66 13.03 56.74 26.85
C MET A 66 13.89 56.71 25.60
N LYS A 67 13.96 57.73 24.82
CA LYS A 67 14.83 57.86 23.66
C LYS A 67 16.28 58.25 24.01
N ARG A 68 16.58 58.62 25.23
CA ARG A 68 17.94 58.96 25.65
C ARG A 68 18.71 57.74 26.11
N PRO A 69 19.95 57.52 25.66
CA PRO A 69 20.76 56.39 26.13
C PRO A 69 21.00 56.50 27.65
N GLY A 70 20.87 55.37 28.35
CA GLY A 70 21.07 55.24 29.80
C GLY A 70 19.80 55.43 30.64
N TYR A 71 18.64 55.69 30.05
CA TYR A 71 17.37 55.72 30.72
C TYR A 71 16.54 54.45 30.44
N SER A 72 16.08 53.77 31.49
CA SER A 72 15.10 52.70 31.40
C SER A 72 13.86 53.08 32.19
N ALA A 73 12.67 52.96 31.57
CA ALA A 73 11.42 53.27 32.23
C ALA A 73 10.86 52.03 32.90
N THR A 74 10.60 52.08 34.18
CA THR A 74 9.83 51.06 34.90
C THR A 74 8.40 51.53 35.05
N ARG A 75 7.45 50.78 34.47
CA ARG A 75 6.01 51.02 34.62
C ARG A 75 5.46 50.07 35.66
N TYR A 76 4.60 50.55 36.51
CA TYR A 76 3.92 49.76 37.52
C TYR A 76 2.42 50.06 37.54
N GLN A 77 1.62 49.06 37.84
CA GLN A 77 0.18 49.15 37.99
C GLN A 77 -0.25 48.28 39.17
N GLY A 78 -1.14 48.79 39.99
CA GLY A 78 -1.72 48.10 41.16
C GLY A 78 -2.83 48.95 41.75
N ASP A 79 -3.64 48.40 42.62
CA ASP A 79 -4.70 49.12 43.34
C ASP A 79 -4.10 50.02 44.39
N ILE A 80 -3.02 49.62 45.03
CA ILE A 80 -2.29 50.39 46.07
C ILE A 80 -0.79 50.30 45.73
N ALA A 81 -0.12 51.44 45.71
CA ALA A 81 1.32 51.55 45.56
C ALA A 81 1.89 52.28 46.78
N VAL A 82 2.79 51.62 47.51
CA VAL A 82 3.47 52.22 48.68
C VAL A 82 4.97 52.27 48.40
N PHE A 83 5.52 53.48 48.40
CA PHE A 83 6.97 53.65 48.29
C PHE A 83 7.59 54.01 49.62
N ASN A 84 8.53 53.26 50.12
CA ASN A 84 9.27 53.56 51.34
C ASN A 84 10.65 54.09 50.95
N ALA A 85 10.88 55.40 51.13
CA ALA A 85 12.11 56.10 50.76
C ALA A 85 13.34 55.65 51.63
N GLN A 86 13.13 55.21 52.90
CA GLN A 86 14.22 54.76 53.76
C GLN A 86 14.78 53.40 53.34
N THR A 87 13.92 52.49 52.92
CA THR A 87 14.30 51.10 52.49
C THR A 87 14.44 50.99 50.99
N HIS A 88 14.17 52.02 50.24
CA HIS A 88 14.13 51.98 48.76
C HIS A 88 13.25 50.91 48.21
N ALA A 89 12.12 50.61 48.87
CA ALA A 89 11.21 49.56 48.54
C ALA A 89 9.89 50.11 47.98
N LEU A 90 9.45 49.55 46.85
CA LEU A 90 8.14 49.80 46.26
C LEU A 90 7.26 48.56 46.46
N GLU A 91 6.15 48.70 47.16
CA GLU A 91 5.15 47.63 47.32
C GLU A 91 3.90 47.98 46.49
N LEU A 92 3.51 47.05 45.63
CA LEU A 92 2.31 47.09 44.82
C LEU A 92 1.37 45.97 45.24
N THR A 93 0.13 46.31 45.53
CA THR A 93 -0.92 45.33 45.88
C THR A 93 -2.13 45.56 45.01
N GLY A 94 -2.76 44.46 44.58
CA GLY A 94 -3.97 44.50 43.74
C GLY A 94 -4.19 43.16 43.04
N LYS A 95 -5.41 42.87 42.70
CA LYS A 95 -5.76 41.59 42.00
C LYS A 95 -4.94 41.31 40.74
N LYS A 96 -4.27 42.31 40.18
CA LYS A 96 -3.35 42.19 39.02
C LYS A 96 -2.30 43.31 39.11
N ALA A 97 -1.48 43.23 40.17
CA ALA A 97 -0.34 44.14 40.24
C ALA A 97 0.67 43.74 39.14
N GLY A 98 1.21 44.70 38.41
CA GLY A 98 2.15 44.48 37.32
C GLY A 98 3.30 45.46 37.32
N VAL A 99 4.48 44.97 36.96
CA VAL A 99 5.69 45.76 36.72
C VAL A 99 6.22 45.44 35.34
N ASN A 100 6.54 46.46 34.56
CA ASN A 100 7.18 46.35 33.27
C ASN A 100 8.43 47.17 33.21
N ARG A 101 9.58 46.56 32.97
CA ARG A 101 10.86 47.21 32.77
C ARG A 101 11.60 46.61 31.62
N ASP A 102 11.99 47.44 30.63
CA ASP A 102 12.80 47.02 29.48
C ASP A 102 12.29 45.75 28.80
N GLN A 103 10.97 45.63 28.56
CA GLN A 103 10.26 44.46 28.01
C GLN A 103 10.08 43.25 28.99
N THR A 104 10.70 43.23 30.15
CA THR A 104 10.41 42.27 31.20
C THR A 104 9.13 42.67 31.93
N VAL A 105 8.14 41.76 31.91
CA VAL A 105 6.83 41.94 32.53
C VAL A 105 6.65 40.95 33.66
N LEU A 106 6.34 41.40 34.86
CA LEU A 106 5.99 40.57 36.01
C LEU A 106 4.58 40.99 36.48
N VAL A 107 3.73 39.97 36.65
CA VAL A 107 2.34 40.14 37.12
C VAL A 107 2.13 39.25 38.35
N GLY A 108 1.43 39.72 39.34
CA GLY A 108 1.06 38.98 40.55
C GLY A 108 0.03 39.75 41.36
N ASP A 109 -0.38 39.23 42.55
CA ASP A 109 -1.34 39.92 43.43
C ASP A 109 -0.65 40.93 44.37
N SER A 110 0.62 40.65 44.71
CA SER A 110 1.46 41.60 45.44
C SER A 110 2.89 41.54 44.88
N ILE A 111 3.48 42.69 44.60
CA ILE A 111 4.84 42.82 44.08
C ILE A 111 5.61 43.78 44.99
N LEU A 112 6.69 43.30 45.59
CA LEU A 112 7.62 44.08 46.36
C LEU A 112 8.94 44.19 45.61
N TYR A 113 9.31 45.40 45.18
CA TYR A 113 10.60 45.70 44.54
C TYR A 113 11.50 46.46 45.52
N ASN A 114 12.72 46.02 45.66
CA ASN A 114 13.72 46.74 46.46
C ASN A 114 14.85 47.20 45.52
N ASP A 115 15.02 48.50 45.40
CA ASP A 115 15.96 49.11 44.47
C ASP A 115 17.43 48.90 44.89
N SER A 116 17.70 48.79 46.22
CA SER A 116 19.07 48.56 46.70
C SER A 116 19.58 47.16 46.37
N THR A 117 18.71 46.15 46.45
CA THR A 117 19.07 44.75 46.18
C THR A 117 18.73 44.31 44.76
N LYS A 118 17.99 45.13 44.00
CA LYS A 118 17.45 44.81 42.67
C LYS A 118 16.60 43.54 42.62
N ILE A 119 16.00 43.18 43.77
CA ILE A 119 15.15 41.98 43.91
C ILE A 119 13.69 42.38 43.87
N VAL A 120 12.93 41.74 43.02
CA VAL A 120 11.47 41.73 42.97
C VAL A 120 10.94 40.48 43.64
N VAL A 121 10.03 40.60 44.58
CA VAL A 121 9.31 39.50 45.20
C VAL A 121 7.85 39.64 44.85
N ALA A 122 7.34 38.70 44.02
CA ALA A 122 5.93 38.59 43.66
C ALA A 122 5.26 37.49 44.50
N ARG A 123 4.01 37.74 44.88
CA ARG A 123 3.13 36.76 45.56
C ARG A 123 1.78 36.77 44.87
N GLY A 124 1.14 35.57 44.81
CA GLY A 124 -0.19 35.43 44.27
C GLY A 124 -0.50 33.98 43.85
N ASP A 125 -1.76 33.75 43.54
CA ASP A 125 -2.21 32.46 43.02
C ASP A 125 -1.70 32.21 41.58
N THR A 126 -1.49 33.26 40.82
CA THR A 126 -0.89 33.18 39.48
C THR A 126 0.11 34.34 39.32
N ILE A 127 1.38 34.00 39.29
CA ILE A 127 2.48 34.92 39.03
C ILE A 127 3.01 34.61 37.63
N ILE A 128 3.10 35.64 36.77
CA ILE A 128 3.57 35.47 35.40
C ILE A 128 4.80 36.36 35.21
N LEU A 129 5.93 35.77 34.85
CA LEU A 129 7.15 36.47 34.48
C LEU A 129 7.43 36.23 32.99
N ARG A 130 7.46 37.28 32.21
CA ARG A 130 7.95 37.31 30.85
C ARG A 130 9.27 38.09 30.80
N ASP A 131 10.34 37.43 30.46
CA ASP A 131 11.65 38.04 30.23
C ASP A 131 12.12 37.65 28.82
N PRO A 132 12.22 38.65 27.89
CA PRO A 132 12.64 38.38 26.50
C PRO A 132 14.04 37.74 26.41
N GLN A 133 14.90 38.00 27.41
CA GLN A 133 16.23 37.41 27.44
C GLN A 133 16.22 35.91 27.75
N GLN A 134 15.16 35.40 28.36
CA GLN A 134 15.07 33.99 28.71
C GLN A 134 14.77 33.07 27.53
N GLN A 135 14.41 33.59 26.37
CA GLN A 135 14.09 32.81 25.14
C GLN A 135 13.12 31.62 25.38
N ALA A 136 12.57 31.48 26.57
CA ALA A 136 11.63 30.45 26.99
C ALA A 136 10.20 30.98 26.97
N ALA A 137 9.21 30.12 27.05
CA ALA A 137 7.84 30.48 27.32
C ALA A 137 7.75 31.23 28.69
N ASP A 138 6.64 31.91 28.90
CA ASP A 138 6.38 32.63 30.16
C ASP A 138 6.55 31.69 31.36
N VAL A 139 7.24 32.16 32.40
CA VAL A 139 7.36 31.42 33.67
C VAL A 139 6.10 31.67 34.50
N ILE A 140 5.27 30.67 34.64
CA ILE A 140 4.07 30.71 35.46
C ILE A 140 4.40 30.13 36.82
N ALA A 141 4.14 30.89 37.89
CA ALA A 141 4.41 30.51 39.24
C ALA A 141 3.18 30.64 40.13
N ARG A 142 3.18 29.94 41.24
CA ARG A 142 2.17 30.08 42.33
C ARG A 142 2.84 30.23 43.67
N GLY A 143 2.23 31.00 44.55
CA GLY A 143 2.72 31.26 45.87
C GLY A 143 3.71 32.40 45.93
N ARG A 144 5.00 32.18 45.77
CA ARG A 144 6.05 33.19 45.86
C ARG A 144 7.10 33.03 44.77
N MET A 145 7.45 34.14 44.16
CA MET A 145 8.58 34.25 43.20
C MET A 145 9.51 35.37 43.69
N ALA A 146 10.80 35.12 43.78
CA ALA A 146 11.81 36.17 43.96
C ALA A 146 12.71 36.20 42.74
N TYR A 147 12.86 37.38 42.15
CA TYR A 147 13.59 37.60 40.92
C TYR A 147 14.55 38.79 41.04
N ASN A 148 15.81 38.57 40.71
CA ASN A 148 16.80 39.64 40.64
C ASN A 148 16.82 40.18 39.21
N VAL A 149 16.43 41.45 39.04
CA VAL A 149 16.25 42.08 37.72
C VAL A 149 17.60 42.36 37.04
N GLU A 150 18.68 42.55 37.75
CA GLU A 150 20.01 42.82 37.23
C GLU A 150 20.77 41.53 36.82
N LEU A 151 20.62 40.48 37.68
CA LEU A 151 21.31 39.22 37.49
C LEU A 151 20.49 38.20 36.67
N HIS A 152 19.26 38.53 36.33
CA HIS A 152 18.31 37.66 35.62
C HIS A 152 18.21 36.27 36.26
N ARG A 153 18.12 36.19 37.59
CA ARG A 153 18.02 34.97 38.38
C ARG A 153 16.77 34.99 39.26
N GLY A 154 16.06 33.87 39.30
CA GLY A 154 14.85 33.78 40.08
C GLY A 154 14.74 32.45 40.84
N VAL A 155 13.99 32.51 41.94
CA VAL A 155 13.57 31.34 42.71
C VAL A 155 12.06 31.36 42.82
N VAL A 156 11.44 30.23 42.60
CA VAL A 156 9.99 30.07 42.56
C VAL A 156 9.57 28.94 43.48
N GLN A 157 8.53 29.12 44.29
CA GLN A 157 8.03 28.12 45.21
C GLN A 157 7.27 27.00 44.51
N LYS A 158 6.40 27.32 43.55
CA LYS A 158 5.73 26.33 42.66
C LYS A 158 5.79 26.84 41.24
N ILE A 159 6.40 26.06 40.36
CA ILE A 159 6.53 26.40 38.93
C ILE A 159 5.61 25.54 38.10
N SER A 160 5.03 26.14 37.07
CA SER A 160 4.44 25.47 35.92
C SER A 160 4.93 26.19 34.65
N THR A 161 5.71 25.54 33.85
CA THR A 161 6.20 26.12 32.60
C THR A 161 5.92 25.15 31.46
N GLU A 162 5.70 25.70 30.28
CA GLU A 162 5.44 24.97 29.08
C GLU A 162 6.62 25.07 28.13
N THR A 163 6.93 24.00 27.42
CA THR A 163 7.94 23.96 26.36
C THR A 163 7.41 23.16 25.19
N GLU A 164 7.67 23.63 23.99
CA GLU A 164 7.29 22.93 22.76
C GLU A 164 8.47 22.10 22.24
N GLN A 165 8.20 20.84 21.91
CA GLN A 165 9.19 19.94 21.35
C GLN A 165 8.54 19.05 20.28
N GLY A 166 9.10 19.06 19.08
CA GLY A 166 8.62 18.22 17.99
C GLY A 166 7.16 18.45 17.59
N GLY A 167 6.65 19.66 17.80
CA GLY A 167 5.24 20.00 17.58
C GLY A 167 4.30 19.57 18.70
N GLN A 168 4.86 19.14 19.84
CA GLN A 168 4.09 18.80 21.05
C GLN A 168 4.45 19.72 22.22
N HIS A 169 3.45 20.02 23.02
CA HIS A 169 3.60 20.80 24.24
C HIS A 169 3.92 19.91 25.42
N TRP A 170 4.97 20.27 26.16
CA TRP A 170 5.37 19.60 27.39
C TRP A 170 5.25 20.53 28.56
N PHE A 171 4.60 20.06 29.61
CA PHE A 171 4.37 20.80 30.86
C PHE A 171 5.34 20.33 31.93
N VAL A 172 6.10 21.26 32.50
CA VAL A 172 7.03 20.97 33.57
C VAL A 172 6.54 21.68 34.83
N GLY A 173 6.09 20.94 35.79
CA GLY A 173 5.65 21.43 37.12
C GLY A 173 6.60 21.00 38.22
N GLY A 174 6.61 21.71 39.32
CA GLY A 174 7.39 21.29 40.50
C GLY A 174 7.41 22.29 41.64
N ASN A 175 7.96 21.82 42.77
CA ASN A 175 8.20 22.62 43.93
C ASN A 175 9.67 23.08 43.91
N ASP A 176 9.95 24.30 44.45
CA ASP A 176 11.29 24.85 44.59
C ASP A 176 12.10 24.85 43.27
N ALA A 177 11.69 25.68 42.38
CA ALA A 177 12.40 25.90 41.14
C ALA A 177 13.31 27.13 41.19
N ALA A 178 14.46 27.02 40.56
CA ALA A 178 15.37 28.16 40.32
C ALA A 178 15.69 28.26 38.84
N PHE A 179 15.74 29.46 38.33
CA PHE A 179 16.16 29.73 36.95
C PHE A 179 17.27 30.77 36.93
N ILE A 180 18.17 30.60 35.99
CA ILE A 180 19.34 31.43 35.80
C ILE A 180 19.44 31.77 34.32
N SER A 181 19.38 33.06 33.99
CA SER A 181 19.60 33.54 32.64
C SER A 181 20.83 34.47 32.66
N ASP A 182 21.99 33.90 32.36
CA ASP A 182 23.26 34.66 32.35
C ASP A 182 23.69 34.88 30.90
N THR A 183 23.03 35.83 30.23
CA THR A 183 23.31 36.17 28.84
C THR A 183 24.60 36.96 28.63
N THR A 184 25.16 37.59 29.68
CA THR A 184 26.35 38.41 29.59
C THR A 184 27.63 37.59 29.31
N ARG A 185 27.59 36.30 29.57
CA ARG A 185 28.68 35.36 29.30
C ARG A 185 28.38 34.33 28.21
N GLY A 186 27.31 34.55 27.40
CA GLY A 186 26.89 33.60 26.39
C GLY A 186 26.39 32.26 26.94
N ARG A 187 25.96 32.21 28.21
CA ARG A 187 25.41 31.01 28.81
C ARG A 187 23.91 30.91 28.53
N GLU A 188 23.50 29.68 28.25
CA GLU A 188 22.09 29.35 28.01
C GLU A 188 21.28 29.43 29.32
N THR A 189 20.01 29.84 29.25
CA THR A 189 19.10 29.84 30.37
C THR A 189 18.90 28.45 30.94
N ALA A 190 19.09 28.26 32.21
CA ALA A 190 18.94 26.97 32.90
C ALA A 190 17.84 27.05 33.97
N PHE A 191 16.97 26.02 33.95
CA PHE A 191 15.97 25.77 35.01
C PHE A 191 16.36 24.57 35.84
N TYR A 192 16.21 24.69 37.15
CA TYR A 192 16.43 23.63 38.12
C TYR A 192 15.14 23.45 38.93
N VAL A 193 14.56 22.26 38.90
CA VAL A 193 13.31 21.97 39.59
C VAL A 193 13.51 20.79 40.53
N ARG A 194 13.04 20.92 41.75
CA ARG A 194 12.98 19.84 42.74
C ARG A 194 11.58 19.25 42.79
N ASN A 195 11.52 17.94 42.95
CA ASN A 195 10.26 17.16 43.00
C ASN A 195 9.31 17.58 41.91
N GLY A 196 9.85 17.58 40.69
CA GLY A 196 9.13 17.99 39.48
C GLY A 196 8.37 16.89 38.82
N THR A 197 7.39 17.28 38.03
CA THR A 197 6.59 16.45 37.15
C THR A 197 6.73 16.94 35.72
N ILE A 198 6.77 16.02 34.77
CA ILE A 198 6.87 16.29 33.33
C ILE A 198 5.77 15.50 32.65
N THR A 199 4.93 16.16 31.84
CA THR A 199 3.86 15.50 31.07
C THR A 199 3.59 16.25 29.77
N SER A 200 3.05 15.57 28.76
CA SER A 200 2.50 16.24 27.58
C SER A 200 0.98 16.36 27.64
N CYS A 201 0.36 15.85 28.70
CA CYS A 201 -1.07 15.98 28.93
C CYS A 201 -1.41 17.41 29.35
N ASP A 202 -2.38 18.03 28.69
CA ASP A 202 -2.85 19.39 28.96
C ASP A 202 -3.98 19.44 30.01
N ASP A 203 -4.42 18.28 30.50
CA ASP A 203 -5.40 18.16 31.55
C ASP A 203 -4.85 18.63 32.90
N SER A 204 -5.71 19.24 33.68
CA SER A 204 -5.36 19.69 35.07
C SER A 204 -4.92 18.56 35.99
N ILE A 205 -5.40 17.34 35.72
CA ILE A 205 -4.96 16.09 36.33
C ILE A 205 -4.48 15.22 35.16
N PRO A 206 -3.17 15.13 34.95
CA PRO A 206 -2.66 14.43 33.78
C PRO A 206 -2.86 12.93 33.88
N ASP A 207 -3.24 12.30 32.77
CA ASP A 207 -3.39 10.85 32.65
C ASP A 207 -2.08 10.13 32.96
N TYR A 208 -0.96 10.77 32.63
CA TYR A 208 0.37 10.25 32.92
C TYR A 208 1.35 11.40 33.19
N TYR A 209 2.35 11.12 33.98
CA TYR A 209 3.46 12.04 34.26
C TYR A 209 4.72 11.30 34.69
N PHE A 210 5.86 11.88 34.34
CA PHE A 210 7.15 11.49 34.90
C PHE A 210 7.40 12.32 36.15
N ARG A 211 7.59 11.66 37.28
CA ARG A 211 8.00 12.31 38.51
C ARG A 211 9.50 12.17 38.71
N SER A 212 10.18 13.27 39.07
CA SER A 212 11.62 13.27 39.29
C SER A 212 11.97 14.10 40.52
N LYS A 213 12.96 13.63 41.28
CA LYS A 213 13.48 14.38 42.45
C LYS A 213 14.25 15.63 41.99
N GLN A 214 14.94 15.57 40.85
CA GLN A 214 15.75 16.63 40.33
C GLN A 214 15.62 16.70 38.82
N ILE A 215 15.23 17.86 38.30
CA ILE A 215 15.17 18.16 36.89
C ILE A 215 16.07 19.36 36.63
N LYS A 216 16.91 19.26 35.63
CA LYS A 216 17.68 20.33 35.06
C LYS A 216 17.30 20.47 33.58
N MET A 217 16.87 21.63 33.21
CA MET A 217 16.53 21.95 31.82
C MET A 217 17.38 23.15 31.38
N ILE A 218 18.13 22.97 30.31
CA ILE A 218 18.83 24.07 29.62
C ILE A 218 17.97 24.40 28.42
N THR A 219 17.43 25.61 28.38
CA THR A 219 16.48 26.04 27.36
C THR A 219 17.06 25.83 25.96
N LYS A 220 16.26 25.24 25.08
CA LYS A 220 16.62 24.91 23.69
C LYS A 220 17.89 24.01 23.57
N ASN A 221 18.27 23.29 24.60
CA ASN A 221 19.41 22.41 24.56
C ASN A 221 19.06 21.01 25.10
N ILE A 222 19.04 20.80 26.42
CA ILE A 222 18.87 19.48 27.03
C ILE A 222 18.05 19.55 28.31
N MET A 223 17.23 18.55 28.54
CA MET A 223 16.58 18.29 29.81
C MET A 223 17.12 16.98 30.41
N VAL A 224 17.49 17.01 31.69
CA VAL A 224 17.93 15.84 32.44
C VAL A 224 17.06 15.72 33.69
N ALA A 225 16.50 14.54 33.92
CA ALA A 225 15.70 14.23 35.09
C ALA A 225 16.22 12.96 35.80
N ARG A 226 16.34 12.99 37.13
CA ARG A 226 16.86 11.86 37.93
C ARG A 226 16.23 11.76 39.33
N PRO A 227 15.82 10.55 39.78
CA PRO A 227 15.40 9.44 38.96
C PRO A 227 14.13 9.85 38.24
N ALA A 228 13.78 9.18 37.11
CA ALA A 228 12.51 9.40 36.46
C ALA A 228 11.60 8.21 36.69
N ILE A 229 10.44 8.45 37.30
CA ILE A 229 9.42 7.44 37.55
C ILE A 229 8.18 7.80 36.74
N LEU A 230 7.79 6.92 35.86
CA LEU A 230 6.54 7.07 35.11
C LEU A 230 5.36 6.64 35.96
N TYR A 231 4.40 7.54 36.12
CA TYR A 231 3.10 7.27 36.71
C TYR A 231 2.04 7.29 35.60
N ILE A 232 1.12 6.35 35.68
CA ILE A 232 -0.14 6.37 34.92
C ILE A 232 -1.26 6.48 35.95
N GLY A 233 -1.97 7.59 35.94
CA GLY A 233 -2.73 7.99 37.11
C GLY A 233 -1.80 8.09 38.33
N ASP A 234 -2.14 7.43 39.43
CA ASP A 234 -1.33 7.42 40.66
C ASP A 234 -0.45 6.15 40.79
N VAL A 235 -0.39 5.29 39.79
CA VAL A 235 0.36 4.03 39.82
C VAL A 235 1.74 4.19 39.20
N PRO A 236 2.85 3.93 39.94
CA PRO A 236 4.19 3.94 39.38
C PRO A 236 4.39 2.69 38.51
N ILE A 237 4.63 2.88 37.20
CA ILE A 237 4.74 1.79 36.22
C ILE A 237 6.19 1.50 35.85
N MET A 238 7.04 2.53 35.78
CA MET A 238 8.41 2.37 35.31
C MET A 238 9.34 3.27 36.11
N TRP A 239 10.51 2.77 36.45
CA TRP A 239 11.58 3.52 37.10
C TRP A 239 12.82 3.52 36.21
N LEU A 240 13.37 4.70 35.96
CA LEU A 240 14.64 4.89 35.23
C LEU A 240 15.59 5.68 36.16
N PRO A 241 16.89 5.33 36.18
CA PRO A 241 17.85 6.07 37.03
C PRO A 241 18.02 7.53 36.59
N PHE A 242 17.86 7.78 35.28
CA PHE A 242 17.85 9.11 34.68
C PHE A 242 17.20 9.10 33.30
N ILE A 243 16.70 10.26 32.88
CA ILE A 243 16.27 10.51 31.48
C ILE A 243 17.09 11.69 30.96
N PHE A 244 17.53 11.56 29.72
CA PHE A 244 18.06 12.66 28.92
C PHE A 244 17.08 12.93 27.77
N GLN A 245 16.70 14.19 27.66
CA GLN A 245 15.87 14.64 26.55
C GLN A 245 16.54 15.83 25.87
N ASP A 246 16.90 15.70 24.61
CA ASP A 246 17.38 16.81 23.81
C ASP A 246 16.18 17.67 23.37
N ILE A 247 16.11 18.91 23.84
CA ILE A 247 14.99 19.84 23.58
C ILE A 247 15.34 20.89 22.51
N ARG A 248 16.45 20.71 21.78
CA ARG A 248 16.79 21.58 20.67
C ARG A 248 15.86 21.30 19.48
N SER A 249 15.50 22.35 18.76
CA SER A 249 14.79 22.20 17.51
C SER A 249 15.61 21.47 16.45
N GLY A 250 14.99 20.61 15.64
CA GLY A 250 15.62 19.84 14.58
C GLY A 250 16.06 18.43 15.01
N ARG A 251 16.66 17.68 14.09
CA ARG A 251 17.14 16.30 14.33
C ARG A 251 18.39 16.31 15.17
N ARG A 252 18.46 15.45 16.18
CA ARG A 252 19.60 15.33 17.09
C ARG A 252 19.94 13.88 17.40
N SER A 253 21.24 13.64 17.59
CA SER A 253 21.72 12.34 18.02
C SER A 253 21.37 12.06 19.48
N GLY A 254 20.99 10.83 19.78
CA GLY A 254 20.61 10.44 21.14
C GLY A 254 20.35 8.96 21.30
N VAL A 255 20.16 8.54 22.54
CA VAL A 255 19.80 7.17 22.88
C VAL A 255 18.34 6.92 22.48
N ILE A 256 18.10 5.82 21.79
CA ILE A 256 16.75 5.40 21.40
C ILE A 256 16.09 4.78 22.65
N THR A 257 14.80 5.05 22.84
CA THR A 257 14.05 4.48 23.95
C THR A 257 13.95 2.96 23.83
N PRO A 258 14.51 2.19 24.77
CA PRO A 258 14.39 0.74 24.73
C PRO A 258 12.94 0.33 24.99
N ARG A 259 12.51 -0.75 24.33
CA ARG A 259 11.17 -1.33 24.47
C ARG A 259 11.25 -2.62 25.27
N PHE A 260 10.40 -2.72 26.26
CA PHE A 260 10.23 -3.94 27.04
C PHE A 260 8.78 -4.03 27.52
N GLY A 261 8.22 -5.22 27.49
CA GLY A 261 6.89 -5.46 28.05
C GLY A 261 6.96 -5.45 29.57
N VAL A 262 6.05 -4.74 30.24
CA VAL A 262 5.98 -4.71 31.71
C VAL A 262 5.76 -6.12 32.28
N SER A 263 4.93 -6.92 31.63
CA SER A 263 4.72 -8.32 31.97
C SER A 263 5.98 -9.18 31.84
N GLU A 264 6.90 -8.78 30.97
CA GLU A 264 8.13 -9.53 30.69
C GLU A 264 9.21 -9.34 31.74
N LEU A 265 9.18 -8.23 32.45
CA LEU A 265 10.13 -7.96 33.51
C LEU A 265 9.82 -8.72 34.80
N PHE A 266 8.53 -8.99 35.07
CA PHE A 266 8.04 -9.51 36.39
C PHE A 266 7.64 -10.99 36.40
N ARG A 267 7.44 -11.63 35.24
CA ARG A 267 7.11 -13.06 35.17
C ARG A 267 8.35 -13.94 35.28
N ASN A 268 8.34 -14.87 36.21
CA ASN A 268 9.40 -15.86 36.40
C ASN A 268 8.86 -17.29 36.21
N SER A 269 8.47 -17.61 34.96
CA SER A 269 8.01 -18.95 34.56
C SER A 269 9.09 -19.66 33.75
N PRO A 270 9.25 -21.00 33.88
CA PRO A 270 10.22 -21.75 33.04
C PRO A 270 9.99 -21.64 31.53
N THR A 271 8.75 -21.36 31.11
CA THR A 271 8.37 -21.14 29.70
C THR A 271 8.44 -19.67 29.27
N TYR A 272 8.75 -18.79 30.23
CA TYR A 272 8.74 -17.36 30.00
C TYR A 272 10.09 -16.87 29.43
N ARG A 273 10.03 -15.98 28.45
CA ARG A 273 11.19 -15.40 27.77
C ARG A 273 11.26 -13.92 28.08
N ARG A 274 12.42 -13.47 28.49
CA ARG A 274 12.70 -12.04 28.63
C ARG A 274 13.06 -11.46 27.27
N HIS A 275 12.56 -10.28 27.00
CA HIS A 275 12.71 -9.62 25.72
C HIS A 275 12.98 -8.13 25.91
N VAL A 276 13.99 -7.61 25.26
CA VAL A 276 14.31 -6.19 25.19
C VAL A 276 14.57 -5.85 23.74
N GLU A 277 13.88 -4.87 23.24
CA GLU A 277 14.06 -4.38 21.88
C GLU A 277 14.55 -2.94 21.87
N ASN A 278 15.17 -2.55 20.76
CA ASN A 278 15.49 -1.17 20.44
C ASN A 278 16.51 -0.51 21.40
N LEU A 279 17.37 -1.30 22.03
CA LEU A 279 18.47 -0.71 22.81
C LEU A 279 19.53 -0.16 21.86
N GLY A 280 19.51 1.15 21.63
CA GLY A 280 20.34 1.71 20.56
C GLY A 280 20.62 3.19 20.65
N TYR A 281 21.20 3.68 19.58
CA TYR A 281 21.58 5.08 19.44
C TYR A 281 21.23 5.59 18.03
N TYR A 282 20.65 6.77 18.00
CA TYR A 282 20.33 7.52 16.79
C TYR A 282 21.40 8.57 16.51
N PHE A 283 21.86 8.61 15.28
CA PHE A 283 22.88 9.54 14.78
C PHE A 283 22.22 10.51 13.80
N ALA A 284 22.11 11.76 14.17
CA ALA A 284 21.79 12.83 13.26
C ALA A 284 23.09 13.28 12.57
N ILE A 285 23.36 12.75 11.38
CA ILE A 285 24.64 12.97 10.68
C ILE A 285 24.62 14.34 9.99
N SER A 286 23.49 14.67 9.34
CA SER A 286 23.27 15.95 8.68
C SER A 286 21.78 16.25 8.57
N ASP A 287 21.42 17.42 8.04
CA ASP A 287 20.01 17.75 7.77
C ASP A 287 19.36 16.81 6.72
N TYR A 288 20.19 16.14 5.94
CA TYR A 288 19.77 15.28 4.84
C TYR A 288 19.96 13.78 5.10
N MET A 289 20.66 13.42 6.18
CA MET A 289 21.00 12.03 6.46
C MET A 289 20.99 11.73 7.95
N ASP A 290 20.41 10.61 8.31
CA ASP A 290 20.46 10.06 9.65
C ASP A 290 20.72 8.56 9.64
N ALA A 291 21.17 8.04 10.77
CA ALA A 291 21.36 6.62 10.97
C ALA A 291 21.00 6.23 12.40
N GLN A 292 20.59 4.97 12.56
CA GLN A 292 20.38 4.41 13.89
C GLN A 292 20.94 2.99 13.97
N VAL A 293 21.46 2.63 15.13
CA VAL A 293 21.90 1.28 15.44
C VAL A 293 21.23 0.84 16.72
N ALA A 294 20.62 -0.33 16.70
CA ALA A 294 19.90 -0.86 17.85
C ALA A 294 20.10 -2.37 17.99
N LEU A 295 20.03 -2.83 19.22
CA LEU A 295 20.14 -4.22 19.60
C LEU A 295 18.83 -4.70 20.19
N ASP A 296 18.33 -5.82 19.67
CA ASP A 296 17.21 -6.56 20.22
C ASP A 296 17.73 -7.85 20.83
N TRP A 297 17.22 -8.22 21.99
CA TRP A 297 17.64 -9.41 22.70
C TRP A 297 16.45 -10.17 23.24
N ARG A 298 16.53 -11.52 23.17
CA ARG A 298 15.54 -12.42 23.78
C ARG A 298 16.24 -13.61 24.44
N SER A 299 15.85 -13.91 25.68
CA SER A 299 16.34 -15.11 26.34
C SER A 299 15.70 -16.39 25.75
N GLY A 300 16.41 -17.50 25.76
CA GLY A 300 15.86 -18.82 25.48
C GLY A 300 14.91 -19.27 26.60
N ALA A 301 14.00 -20.20 26.29
CA ALA A 301 13.15 -20.85 27.28
C ALA A 301 13.93 -21.98 27.97
N ARG A 302 13.81 -22.06 29.30
CA ARG A 302 14.52 -23.07 30.09
C ARG A 302 14.03 -24.51 29.87
N SER A 303 12.76 -24.68 29.47
CA SER A 303 12.10 -25.99 29.41
C SER A 303 11.74 -26.48 28.00
N THR A 304 11.97 -25.70 26.96
CA THR A 304 11.57 -26.07 25.60
C THR A 304 12.80 -26.31 24.74
N VAL A 305 13.03 -27.57 24.38
CA VAL A 305 13.98 -27.94 23.33
C VAL A 305 13.48 -27.35 22.02
N GLY A 306 14.30 -26.53 21.36
CA GLY A 306 13.97 -25.94 20.04
C GLY A 306 13.55 -24.48 20.06
N ASP A 307 13.72 -23.75 21.16
CA ASP A 307 13.54 -22.30 21.20
C ASP A 307 14.76 -21.58 21.79
N PRO A 308 15.78 -21.40 20.98
CA PRO A 308 17.00 -20.74 21.39
C PRO A 308 16.75 -19.24 21.66
N GLY A 309 17.49 -18.68 22.64
CA GLY A 309 17.60 -17.23 22.75
C GLY A 309 18.32 -16.65 21.54
N TRP A 310 18.12 -15.38 21.29
CA TRP A 310 18.73 -14.71 20.16
C TRP A 310 19.09 -13.25 20.42
N VAL A 311 19.99 -12.76 19.62
CA VAL A 311 20.38 -11.34 19.55
C VAL A 311 20.25 -10.87 18.11
N THR A 312 19.64 -9.71 17.91
CA THR A 312 19.57 -9.06 16.60
C THR A 312 20.23 -7.69 16.68
N LEU A 313 21.24 -7.47 15.88
CA LEU A 313 21.79 -6.14 15.64
C LEU A 313 21.11 -5.54 14.44
N ASN A 314 20.49 -4.38 14.61
CA ASN A 314 19.79 -3.64 13.57
C ASN A 314 20.54 -2.34 13.29
N GLY A 315 20.75 -2.03 12.02
CA GLY A 315 21.26 -0.75 11.53
C GLY A 315 20.29 -0.18 10.51
N GLU A 316 19.99 1.08 10.61
CA GLU A 316 19.14 1.78 9.65
C GLU A 316 19.76 3.12 9.31
N MET A 317 19.70 3.51 8.05
CA MET A 317 20.14 4.79 7.53
C MET A 317 19.08 5.35 6.60
N GLN A 318 18.73 6.61 6.77
CA GLN A 318 17.82 7.34 5.90
C GLN A 318 18.57 8.54 5.31
N TYR A 319 18.28 8.83 4.06
CA TYR A 319 18.83 9.98 3.39
C TYR A 319 17.80 10.62 2.45
N HIS A 320 17.85 11.96 2.37
CA HIS A 320 16.92 12.74 1.58
C HIS A 320 17.62 14.03 1.10
N TRP A 321 18.32 13.96 -0.04
CA TRP A 321 18.98 15.11 -0.66
C TRP A 321 18.06 15.74 -1.70
N LEU A 322 17.42 16.85 -1.31
CA LEU A 322 16.48 17.56 -2.16
C LEU A 322 17.14 18.15 -3.42
N ASP A 323 18.34 18.68 -3.29
CA ASP A 323 19.13 19.24 -4.38
C ASP A 323 19.59 18.20 -5.42
N ARG A 324 19.60 16.93 -5.05
CA ARG A 324 19.95 15.80 -5.92
C ARG A 324 18.76 14.92 -6.27
N PHE A 325 17.57 15.32 -5.87
CA PHE A 325 16.34 14.53 -6.04
C PHE A 325 16.52 13.07 -5.67
N MET A 326 17.27 12.84 -4.57
CA MET A 326 17.64 11.51 -4.11
C MET A 326 17.09 11.25 -2.72
N THR A 327 16.36 10.16 -2.59
CA THR A 327 15.80 9.73 -1.31
C THR A 327 15.95 8.23 -1.18
N GLY A 328 16.20 7.79 0.05
CA GLY A 328 16.29 6.36 0.28
C GLY A 328 16.43 5.99 1.75
N ARG A 329 16.26 4.70 1.98
CA ARG A 329 16.39 4.05 3.27
C ARG A 329 17.12 2.74 3.11
N LEU A 330 18.16 2.56 3.89
CA LEU A 330 18.93 1.33 3.99
C LEU A 330 18.74 0.75 5.38
N ALA A 331 18.29 -0.48 5.48
CA ALA A 331 18.19 -1.21 6.72
C ALA A 331 18.97 -2.52 6.62
N LEU A 332 19.78 -2.79 7.62
CA LEU A 332 20.60 -3.98 7.76
C LEU A 332 20.27 -4.64 9.09
N PHE A 333 20.17 -5.95 9.12
CA PHE A 333 20.07 -6.67 10.38
C PHE A 333 20.96 -7.91 10.39
N ARG A 334 21.45 -8.26 11.56
CA ARG A 334 22.11 -9.54 11.80
C ARG A 334 21.49 -10.20 13.02
N HIS A 335 20.77 -11.26 12.76
CA HIS A 335 20.11 -12.09 13.75
C HIS A 335 21.01 -13.30 14.04
N SER A 336 21.33 -13.51 15.31
CA SER A 336 22.17 -14.63 15.77
C SER A 336 21.43 -15.37 16.87
N GLN A 337 21.26 -16.68 16.73
CA GLN A 337 20.63 -17.55 17.73
C GLN A 337 21.70 -18.24 18.59
N ASN A 338 21.33 -18.64 19.80
CA ASN A 338 22.25 -19.33 20.70
C ASN A 338 22.63 -20.74 20.22
N ASP A 339 21.95 -21.29 19.23
CA ASP A 339 22.28 -22.55 18.56
C ASP A 339 23.36 -22.40 17.48
N GLY A 340 23.87 -21.20 17.28
CA GLY A 340 24.88 -20.86 16.28
C GLY A 340 24.32 -20.48 14.91
N SER A 341 23.02 -20.60 14.70
CA SER A 341 22.42 -20.20 13.43
C SER A 341 22.36 -18.68 13.29
N THR A 342 22.61 -18.19 12.09
CA THR A 342 22.63 -16.75 11.80
C THR A 342 21.82 -16.43 10.57
N ASN A 343 21.22 -15.23 10.57
CA ASN A 343 20.57 -14.65 9.42
C ASN A 343 20.95 -13.17 9.29
N THR A 344 21.45 -12.79 8.15
CA THR A 344 21.73 -11.37 7.83
C THR A 344 20.78 -10.94 6.74
N GLY A 345 20.18 -9.78 6.91
CA GLY A 345 19.24 -9.21 5.93
C GLY A 345 19.60 -7.79 5.58
N LEU A 346 19.22 -7.44 4.36
CA LEU A 346 19.34 -6.12 3.75
C LEU A 346 17.95 -5.72 3.22
N SER A 347 17.53 -4.50 3.54
CA SER A 347 16.42 -3.83 2.87
C SER A 347 16.89 -2.45 2.42
N TRP A 348 16.82 -2.18 1.12
CA TRP A 348 17.25 -0.91 0.55
C TRP A 348 16.22 -0.40 -0.42
N GLY A 349 15.54 0.67 0.00
CA GLY A 349 14.67 1.44 -0.86
C GLY A 349 15.42 2.70 -1.34
N HIS A 350 15.47 2.92 -2.65
CA HIS A 350 16.16 4.05 -3.25
C HIS A 350 15.36 4.62 -4.42
N SER A 351 15.26 5.93 -4.46
CA SER A 351 14.70 6.66 -5.58
C SER A 351 15.57 7.87 -5.87
N GLN A 352 16.00 7.98 -7.12
CA GLN A 352 16.79 9.11 -7.57
C GLN A 352 16.33 9.57 -8.96
N ASP A 353 16.10 10.85 -9.10
CA ASP A 353 15.78 11.48 -10.35
C ASP A 353 17.00 12.28 -10.81
N PHE A 354 17.75 11.75 -11.79
CA PHE A 354 18.93 12.40 -12.36
C PHE A 354 18.55 13.58 -13.25
N SER A 355 17.37 13.47 -13.85
CA SER A 355 16.76 14.52 -14.68
C SER A 355 15.25 14.29 -14.74
N GLN A 356 14.51 15.18 -15.37
CA GLN A 356 13.07 15.00 -15.64
C GLN A 356 12.75 13.72 -16.43
N ASN A 357 13.74 13.16 -17.13
CA ASN A 357 13.59 12.02 -18.02
C ASN A 357 14.38 10.79 -17.58
N THR A 358 15.13 10.85 -16.48
CA THR A 358 16.01 9.76 -16.04
C THR A 358 15.82 9.48 -14.57
N HIS A 359 15.39 8.27 -14.26
CA HIS A 359 15.01 7.83 -12.94
C HIS A 359 15.68 6.50 -12.59
N LEU A 360 16.20 6.38 -11.38
CA LEU A 360 16.65 5.12 -10.80
C LEU A 360 15.76 4.81 -9.60
N ARG A 361 15.16 3.64 -9.59
CA ARG A 361 14.38 3.12 -8.47
C ARG A 361 14.86 1.73 -8.10
N ALA A 362 15.10 1.52 -6.82
CA ALA A 362 15.48 0.22 -6.30
C ALA A 362 14.70 -0.05 -5.01
N ASP A 363 14.16 -1.26 -4.92
CA ASP A 363 13.59 -1.83 -3.71
C ASP A 363 14.19 -3.23 -3.55
N VAL A 364 15.26 -3.31 -2.77
CA VAL A 364 16.05 -4.53 -2.60
C VAL A 364 15.77 -5.11 -1.23
N ASN A 365 15.27 -6.32 -1.19
CA ASN A 365 15.06 -7.08 0.02
C ASN A 365 15.81 -8.42 -0.11
N TYR A 366 16.70 -8.69 0.83
CA TYR A 366 17.57 -9.86 0.79
C TYR A 366 17.79 -10.43 2.18
N VAL A 367 17.78 -11.74 2.30
CA VAL A 367 18.17 -12.44 3.52
C VAL A 367 19.09 -13.61 3.18
N THR A 368 20.06 -13.90 4.07
CA THR A 368 20.99 -15.02 3.89
C THR A 368 20.37 -16.36 4.26
N ASN A 369 19.43 -16.38 5.20
CA ASN A 369 18.79 -17.59 5.67
C ASN A 369 17.27 -17.43 5.70
N THR A 370 16.63 -17.97 4.67
CA THR A 370 15.19 -17.91 4.51
C THR A 370 14.43 -18.76 5.53
N PHE A 371 15.05 -19.79 6.11
CA PHE A 371 14.46 -20.63 7.16
C PHE A 371 14.34 -19.87 8.47
N ILE A 372 15.41 -19.18 8.90
CA ILE A 372 15.37 -18.32 10.09
C ILE A 372 14.39 -17.16 9.86
N GLN A 373 14.37 -16.57 8.68
CA GLN A 373 13.42 -15.51 8.34
C GLN A 373 11.99 -15.99 8.54
N ARG A 374 11.68 -17.21 8.13
CA ARG A 374 10.37 -17.83 8.34
C ARG A 374 10.00 -17.95 9.82
N THR A 375 10.96 -18.34 10.66
CA THR A 375 10.72 -18.59 12.10
C THR A 375 10.65 -17.33 12.95
N THR A 376 11.27 -16.23 12.51
CA THR A 376 11.33 -14.95 13.24
C THR A 376 10.19 -14.00 12.93
N GLN A 377 9.40 -14.26 11.88
CA GLN A 377 8.25 -13.42 11.53
C GLN A 377 7.09 -13.62 12.51
N PHE A 378 6.64 -12.53 13.11
CA PHE A 378 5.44 -12.55 13.95
C PHE A 378 4.16 -12.70 13.14
N ASN A 379 4.08 -12.05 11.98
CA ASN A 379 2.90 -12.10 11.13
C ASN A 379 2.88 -13.40 10.31
N PRO A 380 1.91 -14.31 10.49
CA PRO A 380 1.83 -15.57 9.77
C PRO A 380 1.64 -15.41 8.26
N SER A 381 1.06 -14.30 7.80
CA SER A 381 0.97 -14.01 6.36
C SER A 381 2.33 -13.59 5.77
N ALA A 382 3.15 -12.88 6.54
CA ALA A 382 4.50 -12.50 6.12
C ALA A 382 5.45 -13.69 6.02
N VAL A 383 5.19 -14.75 6.79
CA VAL A 383 5.95 -16.02 6.71
C VAL A 383 5.80 -16.68 5.34
N LEU A 384 4.64 -16.55 4.72
CA LEU A 384 4.33 -17.11 3.40
C LEU A 384 4.65 -16.13 2.25
N ALA A 385 4.92 -14.87 2.56
CA ALA A 385 5.21 -13.86 1.54
C ALA A 385 6.61 -14.03 0.95
N ASN A 386 6.72 -13.92 -0.35
CA ASN A 386 8.00 -13.95 -1.04
C ASN A 386 8.82 -12.69 -0.71
N ILE A 387 10.13 -12.86 -0.60
CA ILE A 387 11.07 -11.76 -0.41
C ILE A 387 11.50 -11.28 -1.79
N SER A 388 10.89 -10.20 -2.27
CA SER A 388 11.11 -9.70 -3.61
C SER A 388 12.02 -8.47 -3.61
N SER A 389 12.92 -8.42 -4.59
CA SER A 389 13.77 -7.28 -4.90
C SER A 389 13.49 -6.83 -6.32
N ARG A 390 13.47 -5.54 -6.54
CA ARG A 390 13.31 -4.95 -7.86
C ARG A 390 14.22 -3.72 -7.98
N ALA A 391 14.83 -3.57 -9.13
CA ALA A 391 15.53 -2.34 -9.50
C ALA A 391 15.16 -1.98 -10.94
N SER A 392 14.97 -0.70 -11.21
CA SER A 392 14.76 -0.19 -12.57
C SER A 392 15.53 1.11 -12.78
N TYR A 393 16.12 1.22 -13.95
CA TYR A 393 16.70 2.44 -14.49
C TYR A 393 15.93 2.82 -15.73
N ASP A 394 15.22 3.92 -15.64
CA ASP A 394 14.34 4.41 -16.70
C ASP A 394 14.90 5.72 -17.24
N THR A 395 15.09 5.82 -18.55
CA THR A 395 15.59 7.05 -19.19
C THR A 395 14.93 7.29 -20.54
N LYS A 396 14.80 8.57 -20.89
CA LYS A 396 14.37 8.98 -22.23
C LYS A 396 15.52 9.63 -22.95
N ILE A 397 15.80 9.14 -24.16
CA ILE A 397 16.81 9.68 -25.07
C ILE A 397 16.09 10.10 -26.35
N GLY A 398 15.94 11.40 -26.55
CA GLY A 398 15.05 11.90 -27.60
C GLY A 398 13.61 11.44 -27.38
N PRO A 399 12.94 10.85 -28.38
CA PRO A 399 11.59 10.33 -28.21
C PRO A 399 11.55 8.93 -27.57
N ALA A 400 12.69 8.20 -27.52
CA ALA A 400 12.73 6.82 -27.05
C ALA A 400 12.84 6.74 -25.52
N ALA A 401 12.00 5.90 -24.92
CA ALA A 401 12.08 5.53 -23.53
C ALA A 401 12.78 4.17 -23.38
N PHE A 402 13.81 4.13 -22.56
CA PHE A 402 14.58 2.94 -22.22
C PHE A 402 14.32 2.59 -20.77
N SER A 403 14.05 1.32 -20.51
CA SER A 403 13.92 0.79 -19.14
C SER A 403 14.78 -0.45 -19.01
N LEU A 404 15.72 -0.41 -18.08
CA LEU A 404 16.54 -1.55 -17.67
C LEU A 404 16.11 -2.00 -16.28
N GLY A 405 15.66 -3.24 -16.17
CA GLY A 405 15.14 -3.82 -14.94
C GLY A 405 15.92 -5.01 -14.44
N ALA A 406 15.82 -5.23 -13.13
CA ALA A 406 16.27 -6.43 -12.43
C ALA A 406 15.24 -6.84 -11.39
N THR A 407 14.97 -8.12 -11.27
CA THR A 407 14.08 -8.69 -10.25
C THR A 407 14.76 -9.88 -9.59
N ARG A 408 14.49 -10.07 -8.31
CA ARG A 408 14.96 -11.24 -7.55
C ARG A 408 13.90 -11.61 -6.51
N THR A 409 13.58 -12.89 -6.44
CA THR A 409 12.60 -13.42 -5.49
C THR A 409 13.22 -14.58 -4.71
N GLN A 410 13.21 -14.46 -3.38
CA GLN A 410 13.56 -15.53 -2.45
C GLN A 410 12.27 -16.05 -1.80
N HIS A 411 12.19 -17.36 -1.60
CA HIS A 411 11.04 -17.99 -0.99
C HIS A 411 11.35 -18.39 0.46
N PRO A 412 10.52 -18.02 1.45
CA PRO A 412 10.73 -18.41 2.83
C PRO A 412 10.81 -19.92 3.01
N GLY A 413 11.85 -20.41 3.69
CA GLY A 413 12.08 -21.82 3.92
C GLY A 413 12.56 -22.60 2.69
N ARG A 414 13.08 -21.91 1.65
CA ARG A 414 13.71 -22.53 0.48
C ARG A 414 15.04 -21.82 0.17
N THR A 415 15.97 -22.55 -0.41
CA THR A 415 17.23 -21.97 -0.91
C THR A 415 17.09 -21.50 -2.36
N GLN A 416 16.05 -21.94 -3.06
CA GLN A 416 15.74 -21.55 -4.43
C GLN A 416 15.49 -20.04 -4.54
N VAL A 417 16.10 -19.42 -5.55
CA VAL A 417 15.96 -18.01 -5.88
C VAL A 417 15.58 -17.87 -7.35
N GLU A 418 14.55 -17.10 -7.61
CA GLU A 418 14.19 -16.69 -8.96
C GLU A 418 14.78 -15.31 -9.24
N GLN A 419 15.40 -15.17 -10.41
CA GLN A 419 16.09 -13.94 -10.81
C GLN A 419 15.75 -13.59 -12.24
N GLY A 420 15.31 -12.35 -12.47
CA GLY A 420 15.12 -11.76 -13.79
C GLY A 420 16.14 -10.65 -14.02
N PHE A 421 17.20 -10.94 -14.82
CA PHE A 421 18.21 -9.95 -15.18
C PHE A 421 19.02 -10.43 -16.40
N PRO A 422 19.25 -9.54 -17.38
CA PRO A 422 18.64 -8.21 -17.54
C PRO A 422 17.20 -8.29 -18.05
N SER A 423 16.39 -7.30 -17.70
CA SER A 423 15.13 -7.00 -18.36
C SER A 423 15.28 -5.63 -19.04
N LEU A 424 15.21 -5.59 -20.36
CA LEU A 424 15.37 -4.36 -21.13
C LEU A 424 14.11 -4.12 -21.95
N SER A 425 13.55 -2.93 -21.86
CA SER A 425 12.50 -2.48 -22.75
C SER A 425 12.86 -1.14 -23.42
N VAL A 426 12.57 -1.04 -24.69
CA VAL A 426 12.70 0.18 -25.46
C VAL A 426 11.36 0.49 -26.09
N THR A 427 10.78 1.60 -25.72
CA THR A 427 9.50 2.06 -26.25
C THR A 427 9.69 3.43 -26.91
N VAL A 428 9.31 3.51 -28.16
CA VAL A 428 9.34 4.77 -28.89
C VAL A 428 7.88 5.18 -29.11
N PRO A 429 7.46 6.37 -28.71
CA PRO A 429 6.15 6.86 -29.07
C PRO A 429 6.04 6.97 -30.58
N THR A 430 4.83 6.95 -31.07
CA THR A 430 4.59 7.09 -32.50
C THR A 430 5.30 8.34 -33.05
N ILE A 431 6.23 8.14 -33.96
CA ILE A 431 6.94 9.19 -34.64
C ILE A 431 6.25 9.42 -35.98
N SER A 432 5.91 10.66 -36.30
CA SER A 432 5.32 11.06 -37.57
C SER A 432 6.28 12.03 -38.27
N PRO A 433 7.30 11.51 -38.98
CA PRO A 433 8.24 12.36 -39.71
C PRO A 433 7.55 13.22 -40.75
N VAL A 434 6.49 12.71 -41.31
CA VAL A 434 5.57 13.38 -42.25
C VAL A 434 4.12 13.03 -41.89
N SER A 435 3.18 13.87 -42.26
CA SER A 435 1.76 13.72 -41.83
C SER A 435 1.08 12.43 -42.33
N TRP A 436 1.62 11.79 -43.30
CA TRP A 436 1.08 10.56 -43.90
C TRP A 436 1.76 9.27 -43.42
N PHE A 437 2.90 9.37 -42.71
CA PHE A 437 3.68 8.21 -42.24
C PHE A 437 3.86 8.24 -40.72
N GLU A 438 3.43 7.21 -40.07
CA GLU A 438 3.61 6.98 -38.62
C GLU A 438 4.47 5.75 -38.38
N TRP A 439 5.33 5.79 -37.38
CA TRP A 439 6.22 4.69 -37.01
C TRP A 439 6.28 4.51 -35.51
N SER A 440 5.98 3.31 -35.04
CA SER A 440 5.93 2.96 -33.62
C SER A 440 6.73 1.70 -33.35
N PRO A 441 8.06 1.79 -33.13
CA PRO A 441 8.88 0.63 -32.80
C PRO A 441 8.83 0.34 -31.30
N GLY A 442 8.91 -0.95 -30.97
CA GLY A 442 9.07 -1.45 -29.62
C GLY A 442 10.04 -2.62 -29.58
N PHE A 443 10.81 -2.71 -28.50
CA PHE A 443 11.72 -3.81 -28.23
C PHE A 443 11.66 -4.19 -26.77
N SER A 444 11.64 -5.49 -26.47
CA SER A 444 11.81 -5.98 -25.10
C SER A 444 12.65 -7.26 -25.08
N PHE A 445 13.46 -7.34 -24.05
CA PHE A 445 14.29 -8.49 -23.75
C PHE A 445 14.15 -8.81 -22.26
N ASN A 446 13.87 -10.06 -21.93
CA ASN A 446 13.73 -10.51 -20.55
C ASN A 446 14.43 -11.85 -20.34
N THR A 447 15.12 -11.99 -19.22
CA THR A 447 15.76 -13.24 -18.82
C THR A 447 15.27 -13.63 -17.43
N ASP A 448 14.69 -14.81 -17.32
CA ASP A 448 14.27 -15.41 -16.06
C ASP A 448 15.10 -16.66 -15.77
N GLN A 449 15.72 -16.66 -14.59
CA GLN A 449 16.60 -17.73 -14.16
C GLN A 449 16.24 -18.21 -12.76
N VAL A 450 16.45 -19.47 -12.51
CA VAL A 450 16.35 -20.05 -11.17
C VAL A 450 17.70 -20.49 -10.69
N LEU A 451 18.15 -19.87 -9.61
CA LEU A 451 19.42 -20.13 -8.95
C LEU A 451 19.20 -21.03 -7.71
N ASN A 452 20.29 -21.68 -7.25
CA ASN A 452 20.27 -22.53 -6.06
C ASN A 452 19.13 -23.55 -6.11
N ARG A 453 19.10 -24.27 -7.20
CA ARG A 453 18.19 -25.39 -7.38
C ARG A 453 18.54 -26.45 -6.39
N ASP A 454 17.73 -26.52 -5.39
CA ASP A 454 18.09 -27.28 -4.24
C ASP A 454 18.16 -28.76 -4.39
N ASP A 455 18.97 -29.29 -3.56
CA ASP A 455 19.23 -30.68 -3.28
C ASP A 455 18.02 -31.43 -2.70
N ALA A 456 16.99 -30.73 -2.22
CA ALA A 456 15.69 -31.32 -1.97
C ALA A 456 14.99 -31.60 -3.31
N GLY A 457 15.45 -32.56 -4.04
CA GLY A 457 14.94 -33.01 -5.36
C GLY A 457 13.43 -33.19 -5.44
N GLU A 458 12.79 -33.26 -4.30
CA GLU A 458 11.38 -33.43 -4.06
C GLU A 458 10.50 -32.32 -4.62
N PHE A 459 10.97 -31.05 -4.63
CA PHE A 459 10.21 -29.91 -5.13
C PHE A 459 10.58 -29.46 -6.54
N GLN A 460 11.69 -29.98 -7.09
CA GLN A 460 12.14 -29.65 -8.44
C GLN A 460 11.44 -30.45 -9.53
N TYR A 461 10.92 -31.61 -9.19
CA TYR A 461 10.26 -32.52 -10.11
C TYR A 461 8.78 -32.63 -9.80
N GLN A 462 7.99 -32.61 -10.83
CA GLN A 462 6.58 -32.96 -10.77
C GLN A 462 6.40 -34.36 -11.32
N TYR A 463 5.84 -35.25 -10.52
CA TYR A 463 5.53 -36.58 -10.96
C TYR A 463 4.29 -36.58 -11.86
N ILE A 464 4.39 -37.20 -13.01
CA ILE A 464 3.31 -37.33 -13.97
C ILE A 464 3.04 -38.80 -14.14
N THR A 465 1.78 -39.19 -14.37
CA THR A 465 1.43 -40.53 -14.81
C THR A 465 1.20 -40.48 -16.32
N ASN A 466 2.00 -41.19 -17.09
CA ASN A 466 1.84 -41.25 -18.54
C ASN A 466 0.59 -42.07 -18.92
N ALA A 467 0.20 -42.05 -20.20
CA ALA A 467 -0.96 -42.77 -20.69
C ALA A 467 -0.89 -44.31 -20.49
N ALA A 468 0.31 -44.86 -20.26
CA ALA A 468 0.56 -46.28 -19.94
C ALA A 468 0.52 -46.57 -18.44
N GLY A 469 0.17 -45.61 -17.58
CA GLY A 469 0.12 -45.78 -16.13
C GLY A 469 1.49 -45.75 -15.44
N GLN A 470 2.57 -45.46 -16.17
CA GLN A 470 3.91 -45.36 -15.59
C GLN A 470 4.11 -43.98 -14.96
N LYS A 471 4.76 -43.93 -13.81
CA LYS A 471 5.17 -42.68 -13.16
C LYS A 471 6.43 -42.17 -13.83
N ASP A 472 6.37 -40.94 -14.31
CA ASP A 472 7.50 -40.19 -14.86
C ASP A 472 7.67 -38.89 -14.09
N SER A 473 8.81 -38.21 -14.22
CA SER A 473 9.07 -36.95 -13.55
C SER A 473 9.45 -35.87 -14.54
N VAL A 474 8.78 -34.72 -14.45
CA VAL A 474 9.09 -33.53 -15.24
C VAL A 474 9.73 -32.48 -14.36
N ARG A 475 10.83 -31.94 -14.85
CA ARG A 475 11.49 -30.82 -14.14
C ARG A 475 10.59 -29.60 -14.08
N ARG A 476 10.37 -29.10 -12.89
CA ARG A 476 9.44 -28.02 -12.62
C ARG A 476 10.00 -26.62 -12.98
N VAL A 477 11.31 -26.47 -12.94
CA VAL A 477 11.98 -25.17 -13.05
C VAL A 477 12.74 -25.05 -14.37
N ARG A 478 12.56 -23.94 -15.05
CA ARG A 478 13.20 -23.65 -16.34
C ARG A 478 13.80 -22.26 -16.34
N ASN A 479 15.00 -22.13 -16.89
CA ASN A 479 15.51 -20.82 -17.28
C ASN A 479 14.86 -20.44 -18.62
N GLN A 480 14.44 -19.21 -18.71
CA GLN A 480 13.76 -18.69 -19.88
C GLN A 480 14.42 -17.38 -20.34
N ARG A 481 14.55 -17.22 -21.62
CA ARG A 481 14.91 -15.96 -22.25
C ARG A 481 13.82 -15.62 -23.27
N THR A 482 13.36 -14.39 -23.22
CA THR A 482 12.35 -13.89 -24.15
C THR A 482 12.83 -12.61 -24.77
N THR A 483 12.82 -12.56 -26.11
CA THR A 483 13.08 -11.33 -26.88
C THR A 483 11.85 -11.04 -27.71
N SER A 484 11.33 -9.83 -27.63
CA SER A 484 10.28 -9.40 -28.56
C SER A 484 10.61 -8.03 -29.16
N SER A 485 10.30 -7.91 -30.43
CA SER A 485 10.38 -6.65 -31.16
C SER A 485 9.13 -6.50 -32.00
N ASN A 486 8.52 -5.35 -31.93
CA ASN A 486 7.35 -5.02 -32.71
C ASN A 486 7.45 -3.60 -33.24
N PHE A 487 6.98 -3.39 -34.47
CA PHE A 487 6.81 -2.06 -34.99
C PHE A 487 5.64 -2.03 -35.99
N ALA A 488 4.92 -0.93 -35.90
CA ALA A 488 3.82 -0.63 -36.79
C ALA A 488 4.15 0.63 -37.60
N THR A 489 3.77 0.57 -38.88
CA THR A 489 3.98 1.68 -39.82
C THR A 489 2.70 1.96 -40.60
N PRO A 490 1.67 2.58 -39.98
CA PRO A 490 0.51 3.01 -40.71
C PRO A 490 0.86 4.18 -41.64
N ILE A 491 0.44 4.08 -42.90
CA ILE A 491 0.61 5.09 -43.93
C ILE A 491 -0.77 5.61 -44.32
N ARG A 492 -0.97 6.92 -44.22
CA ARG A 492 -2.25 7.57 -44.55
C ARG A 492 -2.11 8.36 -45.84
N ILE A 493 -2.85 7.97 -46.88
CA ILE A 493 -2.85 8.64 -48.18
C ILE A 493 -4.30 9.01 -48.50
N GLY A 494 -4.63 10.28 -48.39
CA GLY A 494 -6.01 10.73 -48.52
C GLY A 494 -6.92 10.07 -47.50
N GLY A 495 -7.97 9.40 -47.92
CA GLY A 495 -8.88 8.66 -47.06
C GLY A 495 -8.48 7.19 -46.80
N PHE A 496 -7.33 6.74 -47.35
CA PHE A 496 -6.85 5.37 -47.20
C PHE A 496 -5.84 5.26 -46.07
N THR A 497 -5.94 4.17 -45.28
CA THR A 497 -4.93 3.84 -44.30
C THR A 497 -4.34 2.48 -44.65
N TRP A 498 -3.06 2.48 -44.99
CA TRP A 498 -2.27 1.27 -45.20
C TRP A 498 -1.49 0.93 -43.96
N SER A 499 -1.95 -0.10 -43.26
CA SER A 499 -1.37 -0.56 -42.00
C SER A 499 -0.38 -1.68 -42.25
N ASN A 500 0.83 -1.54 -41.75
CA ASN A 500 1.83 -2.58 -41.73
C ASN A 500 2.29 -2.80 -40.29
N SER A 501 2.43 -4.05 -39.88
CA SER A 501 2.98 -4.42 -38.59
C SER A 501 3.92 -5.61 -38.73
N PHE A 502 5.04 -5.54 -37.99
CA PHE A 502 6.01 -6.62 -37.87
C PHE A 502 6.16 -6.95 -36.39
N SER A 503 6.24 -8.24 -36.09
CA SER A 503 6.56 -8.72 -34.76
C SER A 503 7.55 -9.87 -34.82
N LEU A 504 8.55 -9.80 -33.96
CA LEU A 504 9.52 -10.88 -33.72
C LEU A 504 9.38 -11.28 -32.27
N ASN A 505 9.14 -12.55 -32.01
CA ASN A 505 9.21 -13.13 -30.69
C ASN A 505 10.16 -14.32 -30.71
N ASP A 506 11.12 -14.33 -29.79
CA ASP A 506 12.06 -15.41 -29.60
C ASP A 506 12.02 -15.83 -28.12
N GLN A 507 11.69 -17.08 -27.89
CA GLN A 507 11.63 -17.68 -26.57
C GLN A 507 12.56 -18.90 -26.52
N ASP A 508 13.42 -18.92 -25.56
CA ASP A 508 14.37 -20.02 -25.32
C ASP A 508 14.21 -20.55 -23.89
N PHE A 509 14.01 -21.85 -23.78
CA PHE A 509 13.83 -22.55 -22.50
C PHE A 509 14.99 -23.54 -22.31
N ASP A 510 15.84 -23.25 -21.35
CA ASP A 510 17.02 -24.06 -21.03
C ASP A 510 16.68 -25.13 -19.97
N ALA A 511 15.88 -26.10 -20.38
CA ALA A 511 15.61 -27.30 -19.58
C ALA A 511 15.12 -28.43 -20.47
N PRO A 512 15.44 -29.70 -20.16
CA PRO A 512 14.87 -30.82 -20.85
C PRO A 512 13.35 -30.82 -20.79
N SER A 513 12.71 -31.09 -21.93
CA SER A 513 11.25 -31.11 -22.01
C SER A 513 10.82 -32.29 -22.89
N THR A 514 9.84 -33.03 -22.42
CA THR A 514 9.23 -34.10 -23.22
C THR A 514 8.06 -33.52 -24.00
N VAL A 515 8.13 -33.60 -25.31
CA VAL A 515 7.06 -33.16 -26.24
C VAL A 515 6.49 -34.40 -26.91
N ILE A 516 5.17 -34.55 -26.90
CA ILE A 516 4.50 -35.55 -27.69
C ILE A 516 4.45 -35.10 -29.13
N VAL A 517 5.25 -35.68 -29.98
CA VAL A 517 5.31 -35.35 -31.41
C VAL A 517 4.22 -36.11 -32.12
N HIS A 518 3.41 -35.38 -32.92
CA HIS A 518 2.39 -35.98 -33.79
C HIS A 518 2.95 -36.19 -35.19
N ASP A 519 2.62 -37.33 -35.79
CA ASP A 519 2.88 -37.47 -37.25
C ASP A 519 1.94 -36.52 -38.03
N VAL A 520 2.48 -35.89 -39.07
CA VAL A 520 1.71 -34.95 -39.87
C VAL A 520 0.58 -35.63 -40.65
N ASN A 521 0.79 -36.86 -41.09
CA ASN A 521 -0.14 -37.60 -41.92
C ASN A 521 -1.08 -38.53 -41.12
N ASP A 522 -0.69 -38.88 -39.88
CA ASP A 522 -1.45 -39.81 -39.04
C ASP A 522 -1.62 -39.27 -37.60
N SER A 523 -2.82 -38.85 -37.31
CA SER A 523 -3.16 -38.28 -35.98
C SER A 523 -3.12 -39.32 -34.83
N SER A 524 -3.09 -40.61 -35.16
CA SER A 524 -3.00 -41.71 -34.19
C SER A 524 -1.58 -41.93 -33.65
N VAL A 525 -0.57 -41.52 -34.46
CA VAL A 525 0.84 -41.68 -34.10
C VAL A 525 1.29 -40.55 -33.17
N ARG A 526 1.68 -40.93 -31.96
CA ARG A 526 2.14 -40.05 -30.93
C ARG A 526 3.45 -40.54 -30.34
N ILE A 527 4.52 -39.81 -30.55
CA ILE A 527 5.88 -40.20 -30.14
C ILE A 527 6.36 -39.25 -29.06
N PRO A 528 6.52 -39.70 -27.82
CA PRO A 528 7.13 -38.86 -26.78
C PRO A 528 8.63 -38.69 -27.12
N THR A 529 9.02 -37.47 -27.35
CA THR A 529 10.41 -37.10 -27.69
C THR A 529 10.95 -36.14 -26.64
N VAL A 530 12.12 -36.43 -26.09
CA VAL A 530 12.80 -35.58 -25.13
C VAL A 530 13.74 -34.62 -25.84
N PHE A 531 13.52 -33.36 -25.67
CA PHE A 531 14.41 -32.31 -26.16
C PHE A 531 15.21 -31.72 -24.99
N ALA A 532 16.52 -31.61 -25.15
CA ALA A 532 17.39 -31.01 -24.12
C ALA A 532 17.06 -29.52 -23.88
N LYS A 533 16.68 -28.82 -24.95
CA LYS A 533 16.21 -27.42 -24.92
C LYS A 533 15.00 -27.30 -25.83
N THR A 534 14.12 -26.38 -25.50
CA THR A 534 13.00 -26.00 -26.36
C THR A 534 13.08 -24.53 -26.69
N PHE A 535 12.77 -24.17 -27.91
CA PHE A 535 12.73 -22.79 -28.34
C PHE A 535 11.57 -22.56 -29.31
N LEU A 536 11.11 -21.31 -29.34
CA LEU A 536 10.07 -20.87 -30.24
C LEU A 536 10.46 -19.46 -30.74
N THR A 537 10.87 -19.39 -32.01
CA THR A 537 11.08 -18.11 -32.70
C THR A 537 9.93 -17.92 -33.69
N THR A 538 9.23 -16.79 -33.57
CA THR A 538 8.16 -16.43 -34.49
C THR A 538 8.46 -15.08 -35.07
N LEU A 539 8.26 -14.95 -36.37
CA LEU A 539 8.31 -13.68 -37.07
C LEU A 539 7.01 -13.53 -37.86
N ASP A 540 6.31 -12.47 -37.55
CA ASP A 540 5.03 -12.19 -38.20
C ASP A 540 5.06 -10.84 -38.91
N TRP A 541 4.43 -10.78 -40.04
CA TRP A 541 4.22 -9.58 -40.83
C TRP A 541 2.77 -9.56 -41.25
N GLN A 542 2.08 -8.48 -40.94
CA GLN A 542 0.70 -8.27 -41.32
C GLN A 542 0.60 -6.95 -42.06
N THR A 543 -0.17 -6.96 -43.15
CA THR A 543 -0.42 -5.78 -43.97
C THR A 543 -1.87 -5.70 -44.39
N GLY A 544 -2.42 -4.49 -44.38
CA GLY A 544 -3.82 -4.29 -44.76
C GLY A 544 -4.11 -2.83 -45.14
N ILE A 545 -5.07 -2.63 -45.98
CA ILE A 545 -5.52 -1.33 -46.44
C ILE A 545 -6.98 -1.16 -46.01
N SER A 546 -7.23 -0.14 -45.24
CA SER A 546 -8.58 0.33 -44.92
C SER A 546 -8.97 1.42 -45.91
N LEU A 547 -10.07 1.22 -46.56
CA LEU A 547 -10.62 2.16 -47.52
C LEU A 547 -11.45 3.23 -46.78
N PRO A 548 -11.71 4.39 -47.45
CA PRO A 548 -12.61 5.39 -46.87
C PRO A 548 -13.97 4.79 -46.58
N SER A 549 -14.55 5.18 -45.45
CA SER A 549 -15.88 4.76 -45.08
C SER A 549 -16.91 5.37 -46.06
N PHE A 550 -17.75 4.55 -46.58
CA PHE A 550 -18.93 4.97 -47.28
C PHE A 550 -20.15 4.94 -46.36
N LEU A 551 -21.20 5.63 -46.65
CA LEU A 551 -22.34 5.97 -45.79
C LEU A 551 -21.93 7.03 -44.74
N GLN A 552 -22.49 8.19 -44.96
CA GLN A 552 -22.37 9.32 -44.02
C GLN A 552 -23.53 9.26 -43.05
N SER A 553 -23.26 9.51 -41.77
CA SER A 553 -24.21 9.53 -40.67
C SER A 553 -23.86 8.50 -39.60
N SER A 554 -24.81 8.02 -38.80
CA SER A 554 -24.61 7.02 -37.73
C SER A 554 -24.20 5.62 -38.22
N LEU A 555 -24.41 5.31 -39.49
CA LEU A 555 -24.03 4.06 -40.14
C LEU A 555 -22.76 4.23 -41.02
N LYS A 556 -21.59 4.14 -40.43
CA LYS A 556 -20.32 4.12 -41.15
C LYS A 556 -19.97 2.70 -41.49
N ALA A 557 -19.80 2.41 -42.80
CA ALA A 557 -19.31 1.13 -43.28
C ALA A 557 -17.90 1.31 -43.83
N THR A 558 -16.94 0.56 -43.34
CA THR A 558 -15.53 0.65 -43.70
C THR A 558 -15.08 -0.64 -44.37
N PRO A 559 -14.81 -0.63 -45.67
CA PRO A 559 -14.25 -1.77 -46.36
C PRO A 559 -12.75 -1.85 -46.10
N SER A 560 -12.19 -3.05 -46.14
CA SER A 560 -10.76 -3.30 -45.95
C SER A 560 -10.29 -4.48 -46.77
N VAL A 561 -9.02 -4.43 -47.15
CA VAL A 561 -8.32 -5.56 -47.80
C VAL A 561 -7.05 -5.80 -46.96
N SER A 562 -6.85 -7.01 -46.49
CA SER A 562 -5.67 -7.38 -45.72
C SER A 562 -5.09 -8.69 -46.23
N PHE A 563 -3.78 -8.86 -46.04
CA PHE A 563 -3.08 -10.11 -46.32
C PHE A 563 -2.76 -10.77 -44.96
N VAL A 564 -3.45 -11.85 -44.67
CA VAL A 564 -3.31 -12.57 -43.42
C VAL A 564 -2.67 -13.93 -43.64
N ASN A 565 -2.08 -14.47 -42.60
CA ASN A 565 -1.55 -15.82 -42.58
C ASN A 565 -2.70 -16.82 -42.65
N VAL A 566 -2.51 -17.90 -43.40
CA VAL A 566 -3.60 -18.81 -43.77
C VAL A 566 -4.27 -19.43 -42.55
N ASP A 567 -3.49 -19.86 -41.52
CA ASP A 567 -4.05 -20.46 -40.32
C ASP A 567 -4.19 -19.49 -39.09
N GLY A 568 -3.87 -18.24 -39.30
CA GLY A 568 -3.86 -17.22 -38.26
C GLY A 568 -2.67 -17.32 -37.27
N GLY A 569 -1.80 -18.31 -37.40
CA GLY A 569 -0.52 -18.39 -36.69
C GLY A 569 0.55 -17.47 -37.29
N PRO A 570 1.76 -17.41 -36.70
CA PRO A 570 2.85 -16.56 -37.20
C PRO A 570 3.29 -16.93 -38.61
N PHE A 571 3.80 -15.97 -39.38
CA PHE A 571 4.21 -16.16 -40.76
C PHE A 571 5.43 -17.06 -40.87
N TRP A 572 6.51 -16.81 -40.13
CA TRP A 572 7.63 -17.75 -39.93
C TRP A 572 7.68 -18.29 -38.53
N VAL A 573 7.98 -19.56 -38.43
CA VAL A 573 8.14 -20.24 -37.14
C VAL A 573 9.39 -21.12 -37.15
N ARG A 574 10.10 -21.10 -36.07
CA ARG A 574 11.26 -21.94 -35.81
C ARG A 574 11.08 -22.59 -34.45
N THR A 575 11.10 -23.91 -34.40
CA THR A 575 11.01 -24.69 -33.17
C THR A 575 12.00 -25.87 -33.20
N GLN A 576 12.12 -26.60 -32.11
CA GLN A 576 12.86 -27.85 -32.07
C GLN A 576 12.31 -28.86 -33.10
N LEU A 577 11.03 -28.81 -33.44
CA LEU A 577 10.40 -29.71 -34.40
C LEU A 577 10.75 -29.39 -35.85
N SER A 578 11.20 -28.19 -36.15
CA SER A 578 11.73 -27.81 -37.45
C SER A 578 13.22 -28.11 -37.62
N GLY A 579 13.84 -28.76 -36.61
CA GLY A 579 15.31 -28.91 -36.61
C GLY A 579 16.06 -27.58 -36.57
N GLY A 580 15.43 -26.52 -36.04
CA GLY A 580 16.00 -25.19 -35.94
C GLY A 580 15.93 -24.36 -37.22
N LYS A 581 15.24 -24.83 -38.28
CA LYS A 581 15.00 -24.04 -39.51
C LYS A 581 13.79 -23.14 -39.33
N LEU A 582 13.84 -21.97 -39.95
CA LEU A 582 12.68 -21.08 -40.11
C LEU A 582 11.78 -21.61 -41.21
N VAL A 583 10.56 -21.95 -40.88
CA VAL A 583 9.54 -22.47 -41.80
C VAL A 583 8.43 -21.43 -41.90
N HIS A 584 7.92 -21.19 -43.09
CA HIS A 584 6.87 -20.19 -43.34
C HIS A 584 5.58 -20.84 -43.82
N GLN A 585 4.49 -20.11 -43.58
CA GLN A 585 3.21 -20.40 -44.18
C GLN A 585 2.87 -19.41 -45.32
N SER A 586 1.87 -19.73 -46.08
CA SER A 586 1.35 -18.84 -47.14
C SER A 586 0.50 -17.70 -46.54
N LYS A 587 0.37 -16.63 -47.28
CA LYS A 587 -0.59 -15.54 -47.02
C LYS A 587 -1.75 -15.60 -47.99
N ARG A 588 -2.91 -15.14 -47.54
CA ARG A 588 -4.11 -15.02 -48.37
C ARG A 588 -4.75 -13.63 -48.18
N PRO A 589 -5.37 -13.07 -49.25
CA PRO A 589 -6.12 -11.85 -49.13
C PRO A 589 -7.40 -12.10 -48.32
N VAL A 590 -7.76 -11.14 -47.52
CA VAL A 590 -9.04 -11.07 -46.80
C VAL A 590 -9.72 -9.78 -47.18
N PHE A 591 -10.92 -9.90 -47.70
CA PHE A 591 -11.80 -8.78 -48.00
C PHE A 591 -12.77 -8.59 -46.85
N GLY A 592 -12.73 -7.42 -46.24
CA GLY A 592 -13.52 -7.11 -45.04
C GLY A 592 -14.45 -5.94 -45.25
N LEU A 593 -15.59 -5.99 -44.58
CA LEU A 593 -16.51 -4.88 -44.44
C LEU A 593 -16.95 -4.81 -43.00
N SER A 594 -16.72 -3.69 -42.34
CA SER A 594 -17.12 -3.49 -40.93
C SER A 594 -18.05 -2.29 -40.79
N ALA A 595 -19.05 -2.43 -39.92
CA ALA A 595 -19.96 -1.37 -39.57
C ALA A 595 -20.29 -1.42 -38.06
N SER A 596 -20.33 -0.24 -37.42
CA SER A 596 -20.72 -0.13 -36.03
C SER A 596 -21.66 1.05 -35.81
N PRO A 597 -22.93 0.91 -36.25
CA PRO A 597 -23.93 1.96 -36.03
C PRO A 597 -24.24 2.06 -34.55
N THR A 598 -24.45 3.27 -34.05
CA THR A 598 -25.00 3.47 -32.70
C THR A 598 -26.47 3.83 -32.82
N LEU A 599 -27.33 2.95 -32.32
CA LEU A 599 -28.76 3.12 -32.29
C LEU A 599 -29.17 3.68 -30.92
N PHE A 600 -30.02 4.68 -30.90
CA PHE A 600 -30.48 5.32 -29.69
C PHE A 600 -31.99 5.16 -29.57
N ALA A 601 -32.45 4.70 -28.40
CA ALA A 601 -33.85 4.77 -28.00
C ALA A 601 -33.96 5.69 -26.78
N LEU A 602 -34.92 6.61 -26.81
CA LEU A 602 -35.20 7.55 -25.75
C LEU A 602 -36.58 7.22 -25.16
N PHE A 603 -36.61 7.01 -23.85
CA PHE A 603 -37.83 6.73 -23.11
C PHE A 603 -38.10 7.85 -22.12
N PRO A 604 -39.39 8.16 -21.85
CA PRO A 604 -39.77 9.13 -20.84
C PRO A 604 -39.28 8.66 -19.46
N GLY A 605 -38.81 9.61 -18.65
CA GLY A 605 -38.42 9.31 -17.29
C GLY A 605 -39.57 9.31 -16.31
N PHE A 606 -39.39 8.74 -15.15
CA PHE A 606 -40.31 8.76 -14.03
C PHE A 606 -39.59 9.16 -12.73
N GLY A 607 -40.30 9.71 -11.77
CA GLY A 607 -39.75 10.18 -10.51
C GLY A 607 -38.69 11.28 -10.69
N SER A 608 -37.49 11.07 -10.17
CA SER A 608 -36.34 11.97 -10.26
C SER A 608 -35.58 11.89 -11.60
N VAL A 609 -35.91 10.92 -12.46
CA VAL A 609 -35.31 10.78 -13.78
C VAL A 609 -36.08 11.58 -14.81
N SER A 610 -35.36 12.35 -15.63
CA SER A 610 -35.93 13.16 -16.72
C SER A 610 -36.16 12.30 -17.97
N ARG A 611 -35.17 11.52 -18.35
CA ARG A 611 -35.24 10.65 -19.54
C ARG A 611 -34.27 9.45 -19.37
N PHE A 612 -34.62 8.33 -19.99
CA PHE A 612 -33.74 7.20 -20.22
C PHE A 612 -33.22 7.21 -21.64
N ARG A 613 -31.94 6.93 -21.83
CA ARG A 613 -31.32 6.70 -23.12
C ARG A 613 -30.77 5.29 -23.18
N HIS A 614 -31.26 4.49 -24.09
CA HIS A 614 -30.69 3.20 -24.40
C HIS A 614 -29.91 3.31 -25.70
N SER A 615 -28.59 3.08 -25.62
CA SER A 615 -27.69 3.03 -26.77
C SER A 615 -27.32 1.59 -27.04
N ILE A 616 -27.48 1.16 -28.28
CA ILE A 616 -27.07 -0.16 -28.75
C ILE A 616 -26.09 0.08 -29.88
N THR A 617 -24.88 -0.44 -29.73
CA THR A 617 -23.83 -0.36 -30.74
C THR A 617 -23.46 -1.77 -31.18
N PRO A 618 -24.13 -2.33 -32.19
CA PRO A 618 -23.69 -3.57 -32.81
C PRO A 618 -22.42 -3.32 -33.60
N MET A 619 -21.43 -4.19 -33.45
CA MET A 619 -20.23 -4.26 -34.24
C MET A 619 -20.37 -5.42 -35.24
N ILE A 620 -20.72 -5.12 -36.45
CA ILE A 620 -20.95 -6.11 -37.51
C ILE A 620 -19.75 -6.10 -38.43
N SER A 621 -19.16 -7.25 -38.68
CA SER A 621 -18.14 -7.38 -39.70
C SER A 621 -18.39 -8.61 -40.56
N TYR A 622 -18.19 -8.44 -41.85
CA TYR A 622 -18.15 -9.53 -42.84
C TYR A 622 -16.75 -9.66 -43.36
N SER A 623 -16.26 -10.89 -43.53
CA SER A 623 -14.95 -11.16 -44.10
C SER A 623 -15.00 -12.39 -44.99
N TYR A 624 -14.37 -12.24 -46.17
CA TYR A 624 -14.20 -13.30 -47.14
C TYR A 624 -12.70 -13.50 -47.41
N ALA A 625 -12.26 -14.76 -47.39
CA ALA A 625 -10.91 -15.14 -47.77
C ALA A 625 -10.95 -16.43 -48.60
N PRO A 626 -10.19 -16.51 -49.71
CA PRO A 626 -10.06 -17.75 -50.50
C PRO A 626 -9.33 -18.83 -49.71
N THR A 627 -9.40 -20.07 -50.20
CA THR A 627 -8.59 -21.17 -49.68
C THR A 627 -7.11 -20.82 -49.73
N GLY A 628 -6.37 -21.23 -48.74
CA GLY A 628 -4.91 -21.08 -48.69
C GLY A 628 -4.23 -22.44 -48.69
N ASP A 629 -2.94 -22.44 -48.98
CA ASP A 629 -2.11 -23.64 -48.87
C ASP A 629 -1.16 -23.55 -47.67
N ILE A 630 -1.02 -24.65 -46.95
CA ILE A 630 -0.09 -24.77 -45.82
C ILE A 630 0.75 -26.01 -46.03
N SER A 631 2.07 -25.88 -45.93
CA SER A 631 3.01 -27.00 -46.10
C SER A 631 2.99 -27.96 -44.92
N ASP A 632 3.27 -29.24 -45.16
CA ASP A 632 3.41 -30.21 -44.10
C ASP A 632 4.56 -29.89 -43.13
N GLU A 633 5.61 -29.23 -43.65
CA GLU A 633 6.73 -28.79 -42.87
C GLU A 633 6.29 -27.74 -41.83
N TYR A 634 5.41 -26.80 -42.22
CA TYR A 634 4.84 -25.83 -41.27
C TYR A 634 3.94 -26.50 -40.26
N LEU A 635 3.05 -27.40 -40.64
CA LEU A 635 2.20 -28.18 -39.71
C LEU A 635 3.03 -28.97 -38.72
N ARG A 636 4.11 -29.63 -39.19
CA ARG A 636 5.06 -30.34 -38.28
C ARG A 636 5.69 -29.41 -37.29
N THR A 637 6.09 -28.20 -37.70
CA THR A 637 6.67 -27.20 -36.84
C THR A 637 5.69 -26.75 -35.75
N GLN A 638 4.41 -26.72 -36.05
CA GLN A 638 3.32 -26.41 -35.10
C GLN A 638 2.81 -27.64 -34.34
N ASN A 639 3.39 -28.80 -34.56
CA ASN A 639 2.91 -30.08 -34.02
C ASN A 639 1.43 -30.38 -34.34
N LYS A 640 1.00 -30.02 -35.53
CA LYS A 640 -0.35 -30.21 -36.08
C LYS A 640 -0.35 -31.29 -37.12
N THR A 641 -1.49 -31.96 -37.28
CA THR A 641 -1.71 -33.00 -38.31
C THR A 641 -2.49 -32.43 -39.49
N ARG A 642 -2.24 -32.92 -40.70
CA ARG A 642 -2.99 -32.58 -41.90
C ARG A 642 -4.41 -33.14 -41.90
N GLN A 643 -4.58 -34.34 -41.32
CA GLN A 643 -5.88 -34.99 -41.21
C GLN A 643 -6.82 -34.12 -40.36
N GLY A 644 -7.96 -33.76 -40.94
CA GLY A 644 -8.96 -32.95 -40.22
C GLY A 644 -8.56 -31.47 -39.98
N TYR A 645 -7.51 -30.97 -40.62
CA TYR A 645 -7.06 -29.59 -40.44
C TYR A 645 -7.93 -28.62 -41.24
N LEU A 646 -8.50 -27.65 -40.59
CA LEU A 646 -9.45 -26.68 -41.15
C LEU A 646 -8.84 -25.30 -41.42
N GLY A 647 -7.59 -25.03 -41.02
CA GLY A 647 -6.99 -23.71 -41.15
C GLY A 647 -6.80 -23.22 -42.56
N ALA A 648 -6.68 -24.16 -43.54
CA ALA A 648 -6.50 -23.87 -44.96
C ALA A 648 -7.81 -23.57 -45.72
N LEU A 649 -8.98 -23.78 -45.11
CA LEU A 649 -10.29 -23.59 -45.74
C LEU A 649 -10.52 -22.12 -46.14
N ALA A 650 -11.30 -21.92 -47.19
CA ALA A 650 -11.86 -20.63 -47.48
C ALA A 650 -12.66 -20.12 -46.27
N GLN A 651 -12.71 -18.81 -46.07
CA GLN A 651 -13.49 -18.20 -45.02
C GLN A 651 -14.59 -17.32 -45.59
N ASN A 652 -15.79 -17.52 -45.12
CA ASN A 652 -16.95 -16.68 -45.41
C ASN A 652 -17.63 -16.40 -44.07
N ARG A 653 -17.22 -15.31 -43.44
CA ARG A 653 -17.46 -15.10 -41.98
C ARG A 653 -18.24 -13.83 -41.74
N VAL A 654 -19.27 -13.96 -40.91
CA VAL A 654 -19.96 -12.83 -40.29
C VAL A 654 -19.61 -12.81 -38.82
N SER A 655 -19.22 -11.67 -38.27
CA SER A 655 -18.98 -11.48 -36.85
C SER A 655 -19.92 -10.42 -36.30
N LEU A 656 -20.48 -10.69 -35.12
CA LEU A 656 -21.38 -9.78 -34.42
C LEU A 656 -20.89 -9.58 -32.98
N GLY A 657 -20.45 -8.39 -32.66
CA GLY A 657 -20.22 -7.91 -31.31
C GLY A 657 -21.33 -6.95 -30.90
N LEU A 658 -21.56 -6.79 -29.62
CA LEU A 658 -22.67 -5.98 -29.14
C LEU A 658 -22.30 -5.21 -27.88
N SER A 659 -22.49 -3.90 -27.91
CA SER A 659 -22.38 -3.03 -26.75
C SER A 659 -23.73 -2.38 -26.45
N HIS A 660 -24.21 -2.54 -25.23
CA HIS A 660 -25.42 -1.94 -24.72
C HIS A 660 -25.10 -0.96 -23.60
N VAL A 661 -25.66 0.24 -23.65
CA VAL A 661 -25.55 1.21 -22.57
C VAL A 661 -26.92 1.82 -22.28
N LEU A 662 -27.41 1.62 -21.07
CA LEU A 662 -28.63 2.23 -20.56
C LEU A 662 -28.25 3.32 -19.57
N GLU A 663 -28.63 4.57 -19.88
CA GLU A 663 -28.36 5.75 -19.08
C GLU A 663 -29.64 6.45 -18.65
N ALA A 664 -29.61 7.02 -17.44
CA ALA A 664 -30.66 7.91 -16.93
C ALA A 664 -30.11 9.34 -16.84
N LYS A 665 -30.87 10.31 -17.35
CA LYS A 665 -30.63 11.73 -17.12
C LYS A 665 -31.50 12.16 -15.95
N MET A 666 -30.87 12.64 -14.87
CA MET A 666 -31.57 13.13 -13.69
C MET A 666 -32.22 14.50 -13.94
N LYS A 667 -33.34 14.78 -13.26
CA LYS A 667 -33.93 16.12 -13.25
C LYS A 667 -32.97 17.05 -12.49
N SER A 668 -32.65 18.23 -13.06
CA SER A 668 -31.89 19.24 -12.34
C SER A 668 -32.80 19.90 -11.30
N THR A 669 -32.33 20.05 -10.09
CA THR A 669 -32.97 20.83 -9.04
C THR A 669 -32.61 22.31 -9.10
N ASP A 670 -31.57 22.66 -9.85
CA ASP A 670 -31.12 24.05 -10.06
C ASP A 670 -31.69 24.62 -11.34
N THR A 671 -32.36 25.74 -11.22
CA THR A 671 -32.96 26.52 -12.34
C THR A 671 -31.93 27.37 -13.11
N SER A 672 -30.65 27.38 -12.70
CA SER A 672 -29.61 28.08 -13.45
C SER A 672 -29.28 27.31 -14.74
N SER A 673 -29.39 27.99 -15.88
CA SER A 673 -29.29 27.40 -17.24
C SER A 673 -27.92 26.80 -17.61
N THR A 674 -26.94 26.80 -16.71
CA THR A 674 -25.56 26.33 -16.95
C THR A 674 -25.22 25.02 -16.26
N ALA A 675 -26.07 24.47 -15.39
CA ALA A 675 -25.80 23.20 -14.73
C ALA A 675 -26.10 22.01 -15.65
N GLU A 676 -25.10 21.30 -16.14
CA GLU A 676 -25.30 20.05 -16.87
C GLU A 676 -26.00 19.01 -15.97
N ALA A 677 -27.16 18.53 -16.41
CA ALA A 677 -27.92 17.53 -15.68
C ALA A 677 -27.10 16.22 -15.56
N ARG A 678 -26.96 15.73 -14.35
CA ARG A 678 -26.21 14.51 -14.03
C ARG A 678 -26.74 13.31 -14.82
N LYS A 679 -25.85 12.61 -15.50
CA LYS A 679 -26.13 11.34 -16.19
C LYS A 679 -25.63 10.20 -15.31
N ILE A 680 -26.43 9.15 -15.19
CA ILE A 680 -26.12 7.94 -14.44
C ILE A 680 -26.24 6.76 -15.41
N LYS A 681 -25.19 5.97 -15.51
CA LYS A 681 -25.19 4.73 -16.28
C LYS A 681 -25.87 3.62 -15.44
N ILE A 682 -27.06 3.23 -15.86
CA ILE A 682 -27.83 2.18 -15.18
C ILE A 682 -27.18 0.83 -15.44
N LEU A 683 -26.81 0.56 -16.71
CA LEU A 683 -26.22 -0.71 -17.10
C LEU A 683 -25.39 -0.50 -18.38
N SER A 684 -24.19 -1.00 -18.38
CA SER A 684 -23.37 -1.17 -19.58
C SER A 684 -23.02 -2.64 -19.71
N MET A 685 -23.27 -3.21 -20.88
CA MET A 685 -22.98 -4.61 -21.21
C MET A 685 -22.22 -4.65 -22.52
N ASN A 686 -21.05 -5.30 -22.50
CA ASN A 686 -20.24 -5.50 -23.70
C ASN A 686 -20.06 -7.00 -23.92
N PHE A 687 -20.39 -7.45 -25.11
CA PHE A 687 -20.17 -8.82 -25.57
C PHE A 687 -19.07 -8.83 -26.63
N SER A 688 -18.10 -9.69 -26.46
CA SER A 688 -17.08 -9.91 -27.48
C SER A 688 -17.71 -10.45 -28.76
N SER A 689 -17.04 -10.24 -29.90
CA SER A 689 -17.57 -10.66 -31.20
C SER A 689 -17.72 -12.17 -31.29
N LEU A 690 -18.89 -12.61 -31.66
CA LEU A 690 -19.20 -13.98 -32.03
C LEU A 690 -19.17 -14.10 -33.57
N ALA A 691 -18.28 -14.93 -34.08
CA ALA A 691 -18.08 -15.14 -35.51
C ALA A 691 -18.75 -16.44 -35.95
N TYR A 692 -19.44 -16.39 -37.07
CA TYR A 692 -20.00 -17.55 -37.78
C TYR A 692 -19.43 -17.63 -39.18
N ASP A 693 -18.82 -18.76 -39.53
CA ASP A 693 -18.18 -19.03 -40.80
C ASP A 693 -19.03 -20.05 -41.60
N PHE A 694 -19.63 -19.58 -42.67
CA PHE A 694 -20.53 -20.39 -43.53
C PHE A 694 -19.78 -21.51 -44.24
N GLU A 695 -18.52 -21.25 -44.64
CA GLU A 695 -17.70 -22.23 -45.32
C GLU A 695 -17.30 -23.39 -44.40
N ARG A 696 -16.95 -23.05 -43.15
CA ARG A 696 -16.71 -24.05 -42.10
C ARG A 696 -17.94 -24.92 -41.86
N ALA A 697 -19.15 -24.32 -41.75
CA ALA A 697 -20.39 -25.05 -41.57
C ALA A 697 -20.67 -26.01 -42.74
N ARG A 698 -20.44 -25.54 -43.97
CA ARG A 698 -20.66 -26.31 -45.19
C ARG A 698 -19.73 -27.52 -45.29
N GLN A 699 -18.43 -27.33 -44.97
CA GLN A 699 -17.45 -28.42 -45.16
C GLN A 699 -17.40 -29.42 -43.99
N THR A 700 -17.65 -28.94 -42.74
CA THR A 700 -17.63 -29.86 -41.59
C THR A 700 -18.98 -30.51 -41.32
N HIS A 701 -20.06 -30.05 -41.96
CA HIS A 701 -21.45 -30.45 -41.66
C HIS A 701 -21.82 -30.28 -40.18
N ARG A 702 -21.17 -29.29 -39.53
CA ARG A 702 -21.33 -28.97 -38.09
C ARG A 702 -21.56 -27.47 -37.90
N SER A 703 -21.56 -27.02 -36.64
CA SER A 703 -21.66 -25.60 -36.32
C SER A 703 -20.57 -24.77 -36.98
N GLY A 704 -20.95 -23.69 -37.68
CA GLY A 704 -20.04 -22.73 -38.29
C GLY A 704 -19.48 -21.70 -37.36
N PHE A 705 -19.77 -21.75 -36.04
CA PHE A 705 -19.16 -20.81 -35.10
C PHE A 705 -17.63 -20.91 -35.15
N ALA A 706 -16.98 -19.77 -35.31
CA ALA A 706 -15.52 -19.65 -35.48
C ALA A 706 -14.85 -18.84 -34.35
N THR A 707 -15.56 -18.60 -33.27
CA THR A 707 -15.06 -17.95 -32.05
C THR A 707 -14.73 -19.00 -31.01
N ASP A 708 -13.52 -19.00 -30.48
CA ASP A 708 -13.11 -19.96 -29.44
C ASP A 708 -13.53 -19.49 -28.04
N ASN A 709 -13.39 -18.20 -27.74
CA ASN A 709 -13.73 -17.62 -26.47
C ASN A 709 -14.77 -16.52 -26.61
N LEU A 710 -15.76 -16.51 -25.74
CA LEU A 710 -16.79 -15.48 -25.64
C LEU A 710 -16.70 -14.83 -24.26
N SER A 711 -16.46 -13.51 -24.25
CA SER A 711 -16.41 -12.71 -23.03
C SER A 711 -17.57 -11.73 -22.99
N SER A 712 -18.07 -11.51 -21.78
CA SER A 712 -19.09 -10.50 -21.51
C SER A 712 -18.74 -9.72 -20.26
N ASP A 713 -18.77 -8.39 -20.37
CA ASP A 713 -18.46 -7.46 -19.28
C ASP A 713 -19.71 -6.63 -18.94
N PHE A 714 -19.93 -6.42 -17.65
CA PHE A 714 -21.07 -5.68 -17.11
C PHE A 714 -20.57 -4.60 -16.17
N SER A 715 -21.14 -3.40 -16.26
CA SER A 715 -20.86 -2.32 -15.31
C SER A 715 -22.10 -1.47 -15.06
N THR A 716 -22.21 -0.89 -13.87
CA THR A 716 -23.31 0.00 -13.49
C THR A 716 -22.83 1.08 -12.54
N ASP A 717 -23.35 2.31 -12.70
CA ASP A 717 -23.11 3.40 -11.76
C ASP A 717 -24.11 3.40 -10.59
N LEU A 718 -25.13 2.55 -10.64
CA LEU A 718 -26.09 2.37 -9.54
C LEU A 718 -25.41 1.73 -8.33
N LEU A 719 -24.51 0.81 -8.58
CA LEU A 719 -23.62 0.24 -7.59
C LEU A 719 -22.22 0.79 -7.87
N PRO A 720 -21.67 1.65 -7.03
CA PRO A 720 -20.38 2.27 -7.28
C PRO A 720 -19.30 1.22 -7.53
N SER A 721 -18.55 1.43 -8.60
CA SER A 721 -17.45 0.54 -9.01
C SER A 721 -17.87 -0.92 -9.26
N PHE A 722 -19.18 -1.18 -9.47
CA PHE A 722 -19.60 -2.54 -9.84
C PHE A 722 -19.12 -2.88 -11.25
N HIS A 723 -18.41 -3.98 -11.34
CA HIS A 723 -18.06 -4.62 -12.58
C HIS A 723 -18.24 -6.13 -12.47
N GLY A 724 -18.75 -6.73 -13.53
CA GLY A 724 -18.92 -8.17 -13.63
C GLY A 724 -18.36 -8.66 -14.96
N SER A 725 -17.79 -9.85 -14.99
CA SER A 725 -17.31 -10.49 -16.22
C SER A 725 -17.66 -11.98 -16.23
N VAL A 726 -17.97 -12.50 -17.41
CA VAL A 726 -18.21 -13.93 -17.61
C VAL A 726 -17.54 -14.35 -18.90
N ASP A 727 -16.67 -15.37 -18.82
CA ASP A 727 -15.95 -15.92 -19.96
C ASP A 727 -16.35 -17.36 -20.22
N TYR A 728 -16.56 -17.66 -21.49
CA TYR A 728 -16.84 -18.99 -21.99
C TYR A 728 -15.79 -19.40 -23.02
N SER A 729 -15.27 -20.62 -22.90
CA SER A 729 -14.62 -21.33 -24.02
C SER A 729 -15.68 -22.11 -24.75
N LEU A 730 -15.85 -21.85 -26.05
CA LEU A 730 -16.95 -22.37 -26.85
C LEU A 730 -16.68 -23.74 -27.44
N TYR A 731 -15.39 -24.07 -27.66
CA TYR A 731 -15.00 -25.32 -28.29
C TYR A 731 -14.25 -26.23 -27.34
N GLN A 732 -14.48 -27.51 -27.49
CA GLN A 732 -13.66 -28.58 -26.94
C GLN A 732 -12.74 -29.08 -28.03
N GLY A 733 -11.43 -28.96 -27.89
CA GLY A 733 -10.41 -29.23 -28.87
C GLY A 733 -9.97 -27.98 -29.63
N ASP A 734 -9.00 -28.13 -30.53
CA ASP A 734 -8.50 -27.03 -31.36
C ASP A 734 -9.56 -26.63 -32.41
N ILE A 735 -9.93 -25.37 -32.42
CA ILE A 735 -10.91 -24.83 -33.36
C ILE A 735 -10.49 -25.02 -34.83
N LEU A 736 -9.21 -25.15 -35.09
CA LEU A 736 -8.68 -25.43 -36.43
C LEU A 736 -8.69 -26.92 -36.83
N SER A 737 -9.26 -27.78 -35.94
CA SER A 737 -9.44 -29.20 -36.22
C SER A 737 -10.93 -29.56 -36.43
N ASP A 738 -11.20 -30.48 -37.34
CA ASP A 738 -12.53 -31.08 -37.54
C ASP A 738 -13.02 -31.88 -36.33
N SER A 739 -12.12 -32.34 -35.46
CA SER A 739 -12.44 -33.01 -34.21
C SER A 739 -13.01 -32.07 -33.17
N ALA A 740 -12.85 -30.74 -33.29
CA ALA A 740 -13.38 -29.75 -32.38
C ALA A 740 -14.90 -29.82 -32.31
N ARG A 741 -15.43 -29.83 -31.09
CA ARG A 741 -16.88 -29.86 -30.85
C ARG A 741 -17.33 -28.58 -30.19
N PHE A 742 -18.37 -27.96 -30.73
CA PHE A 742 -19.03 -26.82 -30.09
C PHE A 742 -19.72 -27.31 -28.82
N LYS A 743 -19.15 -26.91 -27.66
CA LYS A 743 -19.63 -27.28 -26.33
C LYS A 743 -19.29 -26.12 -25.38
N PRO A 744 -20.14 -25.10 -25.26
CA PRO A 744 -19.84 -23.97 -24.41
C PRO A 744 -19.51 -24.40 -22.98
N PHE A 745 -18.44 -23.84 -22.44
CA PHE A 745 -17.94 -24.16 -21.13
C PHE A 745 -17.51 -22.86 -20.44
N ARG A 746 -18.14 -22.53 -19.31
CA ARG A 746 -17.83 -21.35 -18.55
C ARG A 746 -16.48 -21.52 -17.87
N THR A 747 -15.55 -20.64 -18.17
CA THR A 747 -14.16 -20.67 -17.66
C THR A 747 -13.93 -19.73 -16.50
N ARG A 748 -14.59 -18.55 -16.53
CA ARG A 748 -14.39 -17.50 -15.53
C ARG A 748 -15.69 -16.77 -15.22
N VAL A 749 -15.85 -16.41 -13.96
CA VAL A 749 -16.83 -15.42 -13.50
C VAL A 749 -16.11 -14.49 -12.53
N GLY A 750 -16.21 -13.20 -12.79
CA GLY A 750 -15.70 -12.15 -11.93
C GLY A 750 -16.81 -11.19 -11.54
N ALA A 751 -16.85 -10.72 -10.31
CA ALA A 751 -17.72 -9.65 -9.87
C ALA A 751 -17.01 -8.83 -8.80
N GLY A 752 -16.94 -7.52 -8.99
CA GLY A 752 -16.35 -6.58 -8.04
C GLY A 752 -17.33 -5.47 -7.68
N LEU A 753 -17.32 -5.08 -6.42
CA LEU A 753 -18.17 -4.02 -5.87
C LEU A 753 -17.39 -3.25 -4.82
N THR A 754 -17.40 -1.92 -4.89
CA THR A 754 -16.86 -1.05 -3.86
C THR A 754 -17.94 -0.08 -3.41
N ILE A 755 -18.23 -0.09 -2.12
CA ILE A 755 -19.22 0.77 -1.48
C ILE A 755 -18.49 1.65 -0.46
N ASN A 756 -18.84 2.92 -0.41
CA ASN A 756 -18.30 3.86 0.57
C ASN A 756 -19.42 4.74 1.15
N SER A 757 -19.08 5.53 2.16
CA SER A 757 -20.05 6.42 2.83
C SER A 757 -20.70 7.45 1.88
N GLN A 758 -20.10 7.72 0.73
CA GLN A 758 -20.59 8.68 -0.28
C GLN A 758 -21.37 7.99 -1.41
N SER A 759 -21.48 6.67 -1.40
CA SER A 759 -22.20 5.92 -2.41
C SER A 759 -23.66 6.35 -2.46
N GLY A 760 -24.18 6.62 -3.66
CA GLY A 760 -25.52 7.17 -3.87
C GLY A 760 -26.66 6.34 -3.27
N ILE A 761 -26.46 5.03 -3.05
CA ILE A 761 -27.38 4.13 -2.35
C ILE A 761 -27.56 4.57 -0.89
N PHE A 762 -26.46 4.89 -0.20
CA PHE A 762 -26.53 5.32 1.21
C PHE A 762 -26.97 6.77 1.33
N GLY A 763 -26.68 7.63 0.36
CA GLY A 763 -27.26 8.97 0.27
C GLY A 763 -28.78 8.93 0.06
N ALA A 764 -29.30 7.93 -0.62
CA ALA A 764 -30.74 7.71 -0.74
C ALA A 764 -31.34 7.16 0.57
N VAL A 765 -30.67 6.21 1.22
CA VAL A 765 -31.09 5.63 2.50
C VAL A 765 -30.97 6.67 3.63
N SER A 766 -29.88 7.47 3.69
CA SER A 766 -29.74 8.50 4.71
C SER A 766 -30.78 9.62 4.58
N ARG A 767 -31.22 9.96 3.37
CA ARG A 767 -32.35 10.88 3.16
C ARG A 767 -33.67 10.31 3.64
N LEU A 768 -33.87 9.00 3.52
CA LEU A 768 -35.06 8.29 4.06
C LEU A 768 -35.10 8.34 5.60
N PHE A 769 -33.91 8.39 6.25
CA PHE A 769 -33.78 8.46 7.73
C PHE A 769 -33.46 9.87 8.26
N GLY A 770 -33.56 10.92 7.44
CA GLY A 770 -33.53 12.30 7.89
C GLY A 770 -32.16 12.87 8.24
N HIS A 771 -31.06 12.23 7.87
CA HIS A 771 -29.71 12.73 8.11
C HIS A 771 -29.11 13.34 6.83
N THR A 772 -28.97 14.65 6.80
CA THR A 772 -28.27 15.38 5.74
C THR A 772 -26.77 15.41 6.05
N ALA A 773 -25.97 14.67 5.29
CA ALA A 773 -24.52 14.76 5.37
C ALA A 773 -24.02 16.01 4.63
N PRO A 774 -23.02 16.73 5.14
CA PRO A 774 -22.45 17.88 4.47
C PRO A 774 -21.69 17.48 3.19
N PRO A 775 -21.65 18.33 2.15
CA PRO A 775 -20.93 18.02 0.92
C PRO A 775 -19.44 18.12 1.13
N THR A 776 -18.74 17.02 0.98
CA THR A 776 -17.27 16.97 0.89
C THR A 776 -16.82 16.69 -0.54
N ASN A 777 -15.83 17.44 -1.00
CA ASN A 777 -15.21 17.32 -2.32
C ASN A 777 -14.68 15.89 -2.56
N PRO A 778 -14.86 15.30 -3.74
CA PRO A 778 -14.31 13.99 -4.04
C PRO A 778 -12.80 14.12 -4.33
N GLN A 779 -11.97 13.81 -3.37
CA GLN A 779 -10.59 13.44 -3.68
C GLN A 779 -10.59 12.00 -4.21
N THR A 780 -10.24 11.87 -5.47
CA THR A 780 -9.99 10.61 -6.14
C THR A 780 -8.83 9.87 -5.47
N VAL A 781 -9.15 8.91 -4.62
CA VAL A 781 -8.17 7.92 -4.18
C VAL A 781 -8.04 6.90 -5.30
N GLY A 782 -7.15 7.20 -6.24
CA GLY A 782 -6.73 6.27 -7.28
C GLY A 782 -5.76 5.23 -6.70
N GLY A 783 -6.27 4.11 -6.27
CA GLY A 783 -5.51 2.92 -5.94
C GLY A 783 -6.37 1.70 -6.21
N SER A 784 -5.93 0.84 -7.13
CA SER A 784 -6.59 -0.45 -7.37
C SER A 784 -6.60 -1.27 -6.08
N PRO A 785 -7.66 -2.03 -5.78
CA PRO A 785 -7.70 -2.96 -4.65
C PRO A 785 -6.55 -3.98 -4.65
N ASP A 786 -6.03 -4.34 -5.81
CA ASP A 786 -4.84 -5.17 -5.97
C ASP A 786 -3.57 -4.51 -5.43
N ASP A 787 -3.49 -3.18 -5.45
CA ASP A 787 -2.36 -2.43 -4.89
C ASP A 787 -2.30 -2.48 -3.35
N ALA A 788 -3.42 -2.57 -2.67
CA ALA A 788 -3.46 -2.64 -1.20
C ALA A 788 -3.14 -4.06 -0.70
N LEU A 789 -3.60 -5.10 -1.40
CA LEU A 789 -3.29 -6.49 -1.09
C LEU A 789 -1.88 -6.88 -1.56
N SER A 790 -1.43 -6.40 -2.71
CA SER A 790 -0.08 -6.67 -3.22
C SER A 790 0.98 -5.89 -2.46
N ARG A 791 0.73 -4.66 -2.01
CA ARG A 791 1.65 -3.94 -1.11
C ARG A 791 1.81 -4.60 0.26
N ASN A 792 0.80 -5.32 0.72
CA ASN A 792 0.85 -6.02 2.01
C ASN A 792 1.25 -7.50 1.90
N ALA A 793 1.14 -8.12 0.73
CA ALA A 793 1.42 -9.55 0.54
C ALA A 793 2.71 -9.82 -0.25
N SER A 794 3.15 -8.93 -1.13
CA SER A 794 4.27 -9.20 -2.04
C SER A 794 5.64 -8.75 -1.54
N SER A 795 5.70 -7.92 -0.52
CA SER A 795 6.96 -7.57 0.14
C SER A 795 6.74 -7.54 1.64
N ALA A 796 7.05 -8.66 2.31
CA ALA A 796 7.31 -8.57 3.73
C ALA A 796 8.51 -7.62 3.90
N PRO A 797 8.35 -6.41 4.48
CA PRO A 797 9.50 -5.60 4.76
C PRO A 797 10.40 -6.43 5.65
N VAL A 798 11.61 -6.64 5.23
CA VAL A 798 12.65 -7.16 6.09
C VAL A 798 12.64 -6.25 7.31
N ALA A 799 12.35 -6.83 8.48
CA ALA A 799 12.00 -6.08 9.67
C ALA A 799 13.13 -5.10 10.05
N GLY A 800 13.01 -3.88 9.63
CA GLY A 800 13.73 -2.75 10.20
C GLY A 800 13.04 -2.28 11.48
N ILE A 801 13.77 -1.65 12.35
CA ILE A 801 13.34 -1.19 13.69
C ILE A 801 12.06 -0.36 13.66
N SER A 802 11.85 0.45 12.60
CA SER A 802 10.70 1.34 12.47
C SER A 802 9.49 0.72 11.78
N SER A 803 9.60 -0.46 11.16
CA SER A 803 8.50 -1.05 10.38
C SER A 803 7.43 -1.73 11.23
N ARG A 804 7.76 -2.20 12.43
CA ARG A 804 6.80 -2.89 13.31
C ARG A 804 5.67 -1.99 13.82
N ASN A 805 5.92 -0.71 14.02
CA ASN A 805 4.90 0.22 14.52
C ASN A 805 3.95 0.72 13.43
N ARG A 806 4.45 0.92 12.19
CA ARG A 806 3.63 1.41 11.08
C ARG A 806 2.73 0.34 10.46
N GLN A 807 2.99 -0.93 10.74
CA GLN A 807 2.25 -2.05 10.13
C GLN A 807 0.78 -2.11 10.56
N PHE A 808 0.42 -1.44 11.65
CA PHE A 808 -0.92 -1.49 12.23
C PHE A 808 -1.63 -0.14 12.27
N GLU A 809 -1.01 0.93 11.80
CA GLU A 809 -1.65 2.25 11.77
C GLU A 809 -2.69 2.33 10.67
N ILE A 810 -3.89 2.76 11.05
CA ILE A 810 -4.98 3.04 10.13
C ILE A 810 -4.88 4.52 9.75
N PRO A 811 -4.82 4.85 8.45
CA PRO A 811 -4.81 6.26 8.03
C PRO A 811 -6.07 6.99 8.50
N ASP A 812 -5.92 8.26 8.89
CA ASP A 812 -7.02 9.15 9.30
C ASP A 812 -7.90 9.60 8.10
N THR A 813 -8.48 8.64 7.39
CA THR A 813 -9.45 8.93 6.33
C THR A 813 -10.84 8.86 6.91
N GLN A 814 -11.57 9.97 6.91
CA GLN A 814 -12.94 10.00 7.41
C GLN A 814 -13.89 9.18 6.52
N GLY A 815 -14.73 8.39 7.15
CA GLY A 815 -15.76 7.60 6.50
C GLY A 815 -15.51 6.09 6.55
N TRP A 816 -16.34 5.35 5.83
CA TRP A 816 -16.16 3.91 5.69
C TRP A 816 -16.18 3.52 4.20
N SER A 817 -15.48 2.45 3.90
CA SER A 817 -15.49 1.82 2.58
C SER A 817 -15.46 0.31 2.72
N ALA A 818 -16.20 -0.37 1.86
CA ALA A 818 -16.20 -1.81 1.75
C ALA A 818 -16.02 -2.21 0.29
N SER A 819 -15.06 -3.08 0.02
CA SER A 819 -14.86 -3.69 -1.29
C SER A 819 -15.03 -5.20 -1.19
N LEU A 820 -15.75 -5.76 -2.15
CA LEU A 820 -15.97 -7.18 -2.31
C LEU A 820 -15.60 -7.55 -3.73
N GLN A 821 -14.78 -8.57 -3.89
CA GLN A 821 -14.38 -9.10 -5.20
C GLN A 821 -14.55 -10.61 -5.20
N TYR A 822 -15.43 -11.08 -6.05
CA TYR A 822 -15.63 -12.49 -6.29
C TYR A 822 -14.91 -12.89 -7.58
N SER A 823 -14.17 -13.98 -7.53
CA SER A 823 -13.50 -14.59 -8.69
C SER A 823 -13.73 -16.09 -8.68
N TRP A 824 -14.19 -16.59 -9.78
CA TRP A 824 -14.33 -18.02 -10.01
C TRP A 824 -13.68 -18.37 -11.34
N ASN A 825 -12.73 -19.32 -11.32
CA ASN A 825 -11.98 -19.77 -12.47
C ASN A 825 -11.94 -21.29 -12.51
N ARG A 826 -12.07 -21.85 -13.70
CA ARG A 826 -11.80 -23.25 -13.94
C ARG A 826 -11.27 -23.46 -15.35
N GLN A 827 -10.34 -24.39 -15.48
CA GLN A 827 -9.85 -24.79 -16.80
C GLN A 827 -10.81 -25.81 -17.43
N ARG A 828 -10.96 -25.71 -18.75
CA ARG A 828 -11.65 -26.74 -19.53
C ARG A 828 -10.81 -28.04 -19.49
N PRO A 829 -11.39 -29.21 -19.19
CA PRO A 829 -10.68 -30.47 -19.29
C PRO A 829 -10.21 -30.74 -20.73
N PRO A 830 -8.98 -31.21 -20.91
CA PRO A 830 -8.47 -31.57 -22.24
C PRO A 830 -9.24 -32.72 -22.84
N VAL A 831 -9.16 -32.88 -24.17
CA VAL A 831 -9.76 -34.00 -24.90
C VAL A 831 -8.74 -35.12 -25.05
N GLY A 832 -9.14 -36.37 -24.77
CA GLY A 832 -8.34 -37.56 -25.03
C GLY A 832 -7.23 -37.86 -24.00
N ASN A 833 -6.21 -38.64 -24.41
CA ASN A 833 -5.11 -39.11 -23.56
C ASN A 833 -4.04 -38.05 -23.30
N ALA A 834 -4.43 -36.82 -23.00
CA ALA A 834 -3.47 -35.83 -22.60
C ALA A 834 -2.85 -36.19 -21.25
N ILE A 835 -1.55 -35.96 -21.10
CA ILE A 835 -0.88 -36.09 -19.82
C ILE A 835 -1.41 -34.91 -18.93
N ILE A 836 -2.20 -35.24 -17.93
CA ILE A 836 -2.77 -34.30 -17.01
C ILE A 836 -1.87 -34.23 -15.79
N ILE A 837 -1.27 -33.06 -15.56
CA ILE A 837 -0.57 -32.76 -14.33
C ILE A 837 -1.59 -32.08 -13.41
N ASP A 838 -1.94 -32.75 -12.32
CA ASP A 838 -2.82 -32.16 -11.33
C ASP A 838 -2.02 -31.24 -10.41
N ASN A 839 -2.41 -29.98 -10.40
CA ASN A 839 -1.79 -28.95 -9.59
C ASN A 839 -2.49 -28.79 -8.22
N ASP A 840 -3.33 -29.75 -7.82
CA ASP A 840 -3.89 -29.78 -6.48
C ASP A 840 -2.75 -29.90 -5.44
N PRO A 841 -2.61 -28.97 -4.50
CA PRO A 841 -1.61 -29.03 -3.45
C PRO A 841 -1.61 -30.36 -2.68
N LYS A 842 -2.77 -30.93 -2.45
CA LYS A 842 -2.89 -32.22 -1.75
C LYS A 842 -2.40 -33.40 -2.61
N ALA A 843 -2.75 -33.39 -3.88
CA ALA A 843 -2.30 -34.43 -4.82
C ALA A 843 -0.78 -34.35 -5.06
N LYS A 844 -0.23 -33.14 -5.17
CA LYS A 844 1.22 -32.92 -5.28
C LYS A 844 2.00 -33.43 -4.09
N CYS A 845 1.46 -33.25 -2.89
CA CYS A 845 2.11 -33.58 -1.64
C CYS A 845 1.77 -34.97 -1.13
N ALA A 846 0.92 -35.73 -1.84
CA ALA A 846 0.54 -37.13 -1.50
C ALA A 846 1.73 -38.06 -1.19
N PRO A 847 2.89 -37.98 -1.89
CA PRO A 847 4.05 -38.79 -1.55
C PRO A 847 4.59 -38.59 -0.14
N PHE A 848 4.30 -37.47 0.49
CA PHE A 848 4.80 -37.09 1.81
C PHE A 848 3.81 -37.36 2.95
N ILE A 849 2.66 -37.99 2.69
CA ILE A 849 1.61 -38.27 3.71
C ILE A 849 2.17 -39.02 4.90
N ALA A 850 3.15 -39.90 4.68
CA ALA A 850 3.79 -40.67 5.76
C ALA A 850 4.57 -39.80 6.76
N ASN A 851 4.97 -38.59 6.36
CA ASN A 851 5.61 -37.61 7.24
C ASN A 851 4.73 -36.35 7.36
N PRO A 852 3.92 -36.24 8.43
CA PRO A 852 2.96 -35.14 8.56
C PRO A 852 3.57 -33.73 8.48
N ILE A 853 4.80 -33.57 8.93
CA ILE A 853 5.53 -32.29 8.94
C ILE A 853 5.91 -31.89 7.52
N VAL A 854 6.53 -32.78 6.78
CA VAL A 854 6.95 -32.57 5.38
C VAL A 854 5.71 -32.42 4.50
N TYR A 855 4.65 -33.21 4.72
CA TYR A 855 3.39 -33.06 4.02
C TYR A 855 2.77 -31.66 4.19
N GLN A 856 2.69 -31.19 5.44
CA GLN A 856 2.13 -29.87 5.72
C GLN A 856 2.97 -28.76 5.12
N GLN A 857 4.30 -28.84 5.20
CA GLN A 857 5.20 -27.89 4.55
C GLN A 857 5.02 -27.89 3.02
N CYS A 858 4.94 -29.06 2.41
CA CYS A 858 4.68 -29.19 0.98
C CYS A 858 3.36 -28.54 0.58
N VAL A 859 2.27 -28.81 1.32
CA VAL A 859 0.94 -28.23 1.05
C VAL A 859 0.96 -26.72 1.20
N GLU A 860 1.58 -26.19 2.26
CA GLU A 860 1.71 -24.74 2.47
C GLU A 860 2.49 -24.06 1.33
N LEU A 861 3.58 -24.67 0.89
CA LEU A 861 4.39 -24.19 -0.21
C LEU A 861 3.64 -24.25 -1.55
N ALA A 862 2.90 -25.33 -1.80
CA ALA A 862 2.11 -25.50 -3.00
C ALA A 862 0.89 -24.56 -3.05
N GLN A 863 0.34 -24.18 -1.88
CA GLN A 863 -0.72 -23.16 -1.77
C GLN A 863 -0.18 -21.75 -1.96
N ALA A 864 1.02 -21.45 -1.48
CA ALA A 864 1.67 -20.16 -1.64
C ALA A 864 2.08 -19.89 -3.09
N ASP A 865 2.41 -20.93 -3.84
CA ASP A 865 2.74 -20.87 -5.26
C ASP A 865 1.92 -21.91 -6.05
N PRO A 866 0.64 -21.62 -6.34
CA PRO A 866 -0.25 -22.55 -7.04
C PRO A 866 0.26 -22.94 -8.43
N ASN A 867 0.95 -22.04 -9.10
CA ASN A 867 1.45 -22.24 -10.46
C ASN A 867 2.85 -22.85 -10.51
N GLY A 868 3.56 -22.84 -9.38
CA GLY A 868 4.83 -23.54 -9.18
C GLY A 868 5.90 -23.30 -10.22
N GLY A 869 5.99 -22.07 -10.77
CA GLY A 869 7.00 -21.72 -11.76
C GLY A 869 6.87 -22.46 -13.10
N ILE A 870 5.76 -23.12 -13.37
CA ILE A 870 5.48 -23.66 -14.71
C ILE A 870 4.90 -22.51 -15.52
N PRO A 871 5.63 -21.97 -16.51
CA PRO A 871 5.04 -21.02 -17.41
C PRO A 871 3.85 -21.71 -18.09
N PHE A 872 2.74 -20.99 -18.18
CA PHE A 872 1.55 -21.39 -18.93
C PHE A 872 1.98 -21.63 -20.39
N GLN A 873 2.33 -22.82 -20.74
CA GLN A 873 2.41 -23.19 -22.14
C GLN A 873 0.97 -23.28 -22.63
N SER A 874 0.63 -22.36 -23.54
CA SER A 874 -0.63 -22.42 -24.24
C SER A 874 -0.84 -23.84 -24.80
N ALA A 875 -2.06 -24.30 -24.82
CA ALA A 875 -2.47 -25.61 -25.30
C ALA A 875 -2.01 -26.02 -26.71
N THR A 876 -1.28 -25.14 -27.39
CA THR A 876 -0.76 -25.33 -28.75
C THR A 876 0.59 -26.07 -28.82
N SER A 877 1.33 -26.19 -27.74
CA SER A 877 2.56 -26.98 -27.72
C SER A 877 2.33 -28.37 -27.08
N GLY A 878 1.84 -29.25 -27.88
CA GLY A 878 1.64 -30.67 -27.69
C GLY A 878 2.03 -31.33 -26.39
N GLY A 879 1.09 -31.57 -25.51
CA GLY A 879 1.17 -32.76 -24.73
C GLY A 879 1.05 -32.70 -23.23
N VAL A 880 1.38 -31.65 -22.54
CA VAL A 880 1.28 -31.63 -21.07
C VAL A 880 0.29 -30.55 -20.65
N PHE A 881 -0.86 -30.98 -20.14
CA PHE A 881 -1.84 -30.06 -19.56
C PHE A 881 -1.67 -30.00 -18.04
N VAL A 882 -1.47 -28.83 -17.51
CA VAL A 882 -1.53 -28.59 -16.07
C VAL A 882 -2.98 -28.32 -15.70
N ARG A 883 -3.63 -29.26 -15.02
CA ARG A 883 -4.96 -29.06 -14.48
C ARG A 883 -4.84 -28.32 -13.14
N THR A 884 -5.25 -27.06 -13.13
CA THR A 884 -5.47 -26.36 -11.87
C THR A 884 -6.85 -26.72 -11.34
N PRO A 885 -7.00 -27.00 -10.03
CA PRO A 885 -8.32 -27.17 -9.43
C PRO A 885 -9.16 -25.91 -9.67
N PRO A 886 -10.50 -26.04 -9.78
CA PRO A 886 -11.36 -24.86 -9.81
C PRO A 886 -11.07 -23.97 -8.63
N GLN A 887 -11.00 -22.68 -8.86
CA GLN A 887 -10.80 -21.68 -7.81
C GLN A 887 -12.04 -20.83 -7.71
N ALA A 888 -12.52 -20.61 -6.50
CA ALA A 888 -13.64 -19.71 -6.22
C ALA A 888 -13.32 -18.94 -4.96
N ASN A 889 -12.94 -17.70 -5.13
CA ASN A 889 -12.48 -16.84 -4.05
C ASN A 889 -13.39 -15.62 -3.91
N LEU A 890 -13.64 -15.22 -2.66
CA LEU A 890 -14.26 -13.96 -2.31
C LEU A 890 -13.27 -13.18 -1.46
N ASP A 891 -12.79 -12.08 -2.00
CA ASP A 891 -11.95 -11.13 -1.29
C ASP A 891 -12.82 -10.00 -0.74
N GLY A 892 -12.68 -9.72 0.54
CA GLY A 892 -13.41 -8.67 1.23
C GLY A 892 -12.46 -7.75 1.98
N ASN A 893 -12.67 -6.44 1.82
CA ASN A 893 -11.96 -5.43 2.58
C ASN A 893 -12.94 -4.37 3.05
N VAL A 894 -12.94 -4.08 4.35
CA VAL A 894 -13.78 -3.06 4.98
C VAL A 894 -12.91 -2.16 5.81
N ASN A 895 -12.97 -0.86 5.52
CA ASN A 895 -12.34 0.17 6.34
C ASN A 895 -13.45 1.05 6.90
N PHE A 896 -13.37 1.36 8.18
CA PHE A 896 -14.42 2.14 8.83
C PHE A 896 -13.87 3.04 9.94
N HIS A 897 -14.49 4.21 10.08
CA HIS A 897 -14.34 5.10 11.23
C HIS A 897 -15.72 5.18 11.89
N LEU A 898 -15.90 4.47 12.99
CA LEU A 898 -17.17 4.44 13.74
C LEU A 898 -17.42 5.80 14.41
N THR A 899 -16.36 6.41 14.94
CA THR A 899 -16.34 7.75 15.51
C THR A 899 -15.00 8.39 15.16
N PRO A 900 -14.79 9.69 15.39
CA PRO A 900 -13.46 10.30 15.23
C PRO A 900 -12.35 9.61 16.05
N MET A 901 -12.72 8.89 17.10
CA MET A 901 -11.77 8.17 17.98
C MET A 901 -11.62 6.69 17.65
N TRP A 902 -12.49 6.10 16.82
CA TRP A 902 -12.47 4.68 16.50
C TRP A 902 -12.32 4.45 15.01
N ALA A 903 -11.25 3.78 14.64
CA ALA A 903 -11.00 3.30 13.28
C ALA A 903 -10.82 1.79 13.27
N GLY A 904 -11.22 1.15 12.18
CA GLY A 904 -11.05 -0.28 12.01
C GLY A 904 -10.84 -0.66 10.56
N THR A 905 -10.10 -1.74 10.34
CA THR A 905 -9.96 -2.39 9.05
C THR A 905 -10.20 -3.88 9.22
N TRP A 906 -10.95 -4.44 8.28
CA TRP A 906 -11.14 -5.87 8.18
C TRP A 906 -10.88 -6.30 6.76
N SER A 907 -9.95 -7.22 6.56
CA SER A 907 -9.70 -7.85 5.26
C SER A 907 -9.77 -9.35 5.40
N THR A 908 -10.39 -9.99 4.41
CA THR A 908 -10.56 -11.44 4.39
C THR A 908 -10.55 -11.96 2.96
N ASN A 909 -10.14 -13.21 2.83
CA ASN A 909 -10.29 -14.00 1.63
C ASN A 909 -10.98 -15.31 2.01
N TYR A 910 -12.03 -15.66 1.30
CA TYR A 910 -12.76 -16.90 1.50
C TYR A 910 -12.66 -17.78 0.25
N ASP A 911 -12.14 -18.98 0.41
CA ASP A 911 -12.05 -19.99 -0.64
C ASP A 911 -13.30 -20.91 -0.54
N PHE A 912 -14.18 -20.83 -1.54
CA PHE A 912 -15.39 -21.64 -1.62
C PHE A 912 -15.10 -23.11 -1.93
N GLN A 913 -13.96 -23.47 -2.54
CA GLN A 913 -13.59 -24.86 -2.82
C GLN A 913 -13.06 -25.57 -1.58
N ALA A 914 -12.23 -24.86 -0.82
CA ALA A 914 -11.70 -25.37 0.44
C ALA A 914 -12.69 -25.20 1.61
N HIS A 915 -13.78 -24.42 1.44
CA HIS A 915 -14.70 -24.00 2.50
C HIS A 915 -13.98 -23.38 3.71
N LYS A 916 -12.94 -22.60 3.45
CA LYS A 916 -12.08 -21.99 4.47
C LYS A 916 -11.78 -20.54 4.18
N PHE A 917 -11.60 -19.79 5.26
CA PHE A 917 -10.95 -18.50 5.14
C PHE A 917 -9.48 -18.70 4.81
N GLY A 918 -9.00 -17.96 3.82
CA GLY A 918 -7.59 -17.89 3.49
C GLY A 918 -6.86 -17.00 4.50
N ALA A 919 -6.56 -15.77 4.12
CA ALA A 919 -6.05 -14.78 5.06
C ALA A 919 -7.21 -14.04 5.73
N HIS A 920 -7.08 -13.76 7.04
CA HIS A 920 -8.07 -13.01 7.79
C HIS A 920 -7.34 -12.00 8.68
N ARG A 921 -7.63 -10.71 8.50
CA ARG A 921 -6.99 -9.65 9.27
C ARG A 921 -8.04 -8.69 9.81
N VAL A 922 -7.96 -8.40 11.10
CA VAL A 922 -8.75 -7.38 11.76
C VAL A 922 -7.79 -6.44 12.48
N THR A 923 -7.94 -5.16 12.25
CA THR A 923 -7.20 -4.13 13.01
C THR A 923 -8.22 -3.14 13.54
N LEU A 924 -8.18 -2.86 14.82
CA LEU A 924 -8.99 -1.83 15.48
C LEU A 924 -8.04 -0.85 16.16
N GLN A 925 -8.31 0.42 15.98
CA GLN A 925 -7.55 1.51 16.57
C GLN A 925 -8.51 2.40 17.34
N ARG A 926 -8.12 2.75 18.57
CA ARG A 926 -8.81 3.76 19.38
C ARG A 926 -7.83 4.84 19.77
N GLN A 927 -8.18 6.07 19.45
CA GLN A 927 -7.49 7.23 20.00
C GLN A 927 -8.14 7.59 21.34
N LEU A 928 -7.35 7.64 22.37
CA LEU A 928 -7.64 8.19 23.67
C LEU A 928 -6.91 9.51 23.76
N HIS A 929 -7.17 10.34 24.76
CA HIS A 929 -6.57 11.68 24.82
C HIS A 929 -5.06 11.67 24.52
N ASP A 930 -4.26 11.09 25.40
CA ASP A 930 -2.80 10.98 25.23
C ASP A 930 -2.35 9.60 24.77
N TRP A 931 -3.28 8.66 24.61
CA TRP A 931 -2.95 7.28 24.31
C TRP A 931 -3.58 6.79 23.03
N LYS A 932 -2.90 5.88 22.37
CA LYS A 932 -3.40 5.17 21.20
C LYS A 932 -3.41 3.68 21.47
N ALA A 933 -4.60 3.08 21.48
CA ALA A 933 -4.76 1.63 21.62
C ALA A 933 -4.95 1.00 20.25
N ILE A 934 -4.16 -0.04 19.94
CA ILE A 934 -4.27 -0.80 18.69
C ILE A 934 -4.41 -2.28 19.01
N PHE A 935 -5.43 -2.87 18.40
CA PHE A 935 -5.70 -4.29 18.40
C PHE A 935 -5.50 -4.81 16.98
N SER A 936 -4.72 -5.86 16.79
CA SER A 936 -4.53 -6.53 15.50
C SER A 936 -4.64 -8.04 15.66
N PHE A 937 -5.45 -8.64 14.82
CA PHE A 937 -5.57 -10.09 14.68
C PHE A 937 -5.31 -10.45 13.22
N THR A 938 -4.41 -11.37 12.97
CA THR A 938 -4.10 -11.88 11.63
C THR A 938 -4.08 -13.41 11.67
N GLN A 939 -4.83 -14.02 10.78
CA GLN A 939 -4.83 -15.47 10.56
C GLN A 939 -4.34 -15.76 9.15
N ALA A 940 -3.47 -16.74 8.99
CA ALA A 940 -3.00 -17.22 7.69
C ALA A 940 -3.87 -18.40 7.18
N PRO A 941 -3.79 -18.75 5.87
CA PRO A 941 -4.57 -19.85 5.29
C PRO A 941 -4.35 -21.22 5.97
N ASN A 942 -3.18 -21.43 6.56
CA ASN A 942 -2.86 -22.66 7.32
C ASN A 942 -3.48 -22.73 8.73
N GLY A 943 -4.27 -21.71 9.11
CA GLY A 943 -4.91 -21.61 10.41
C GLY A 943 -4.04 -21.02 11.53
N ASN A 944 -2.77 -20.74 11.26
CA ASN A 944 -1.92 -20.03 12.21
C ASN A 944 -2.39 -18.59 12.38
N PHE A 945 -2.35 -18.09 13.60
CA PHE A 945 -2.73 -16.72 13.88
C PHE A 945 -1.70 -15.96 14.71
N ALA A 946 -1.70 -14.67 14.55
CA ALA A 946 -1.03 -13.72 15.41
C ALA A 946 -2.04 -12.71 15.95
N PHE A 947 -1.98 -12.48 17.23
CA PHE A 947 -2.75 -11.49 17.95
C PHE A 947 -1.80 -10.49 18.61
N SER A 948 -2.03 -9.22 18.39
CA SER A 948 -1.26 -8.14 18.97
C SER A 948 -2.22 -7.10 19.52
N PHE A 949 -2.00 -6.73 20.76
CA PHE A 949 -2.67 -5.61 21.40
C PHE A 949 -1.62 -4.73 22.05
N PHE A 950 -1.66 -3.45 21.76
CA PHE A 950 -0.79 -2.51 22.45
C PHE A 950 -1.48 -1.17 22.69
N ILE A 951 -1.04 -0.51 23.76
CA ILE A 951 -1.38 0.86 24.09
C ILE A 951 -0.07 1.64 24.13
N ALA A 952 0.03 2.69 23.33
CA ALA A 952 1.20 3.54 23.22
C ALA A 952 0.83 4.99 23.53
N LEU A 953 1.77 5.75 24.10
CA LEU A 953 1.64 7.19 24.22
C LEU A 953 1.69 7.85 22.84
N THR A 954 0.84 8.84 22.62
CA THR A 954 0.82 9.60 21.36
C THR A 954 2.10 10.43 21.21
N ALA A 955 2.56 11.02 22.33
CA ALA A 955 3.79 11.82 22.39
C ALA A 955 5.06 10.99 22.21
N GLU A 956 5.08 9.76 22.73
CA GLU A 956 6.21 8.85 22.69
C GLU A 956 5.73 7.44 22.27
N PRO A 957 5.52 7.20 20.97
CA PRO A 957 4.96 5.93 20.47
C PRO A 957 5.82 4.70 20.79
N ASP A 958 7.08 4.91 21.16
CA ASP A 958 7.98 3.85 21.58
C ASP A 958 7.70 3.40 23.02
N LEU A 959 7.07 4.23 23.83
CA LEU A 959 6.60 3.86 25.15
C LEU A 959 5.24 3.18 25.02
N LYS A 960 5.26 1.86 24.89
CA LYS A 960 4.06 1.04 24.70
C LYS A 960 4.00 -0.15 25.63
N PHE A 961 2.76 -0.48 26.01
CA PHE A 961 2.43 -1.74 26.69
C PHE A 961 1.84 -2.67 25.64
N ASN A 962 2.51 -3.80 25.40
CA ASN A 962 2.08 -4.75 24.40
C ASN A 962 1.76 -6.11 25.00
N TYR A 963 0.78 -6.78 24.39
CA TYR A 963 0.49 -8.18 24.60
C TYR A 963 0.39 -8.87 23.23
N ASP A 964 1.33 -9.78 22.98
CA ASP A 964 1.43 -10.49 21.72
C ASP A 964 1.27 -11.98 21.94
N LYS A 965 0.46 -12.64 21.09
CA LYS A 965 0.27 -14.08 21.09
C LYS A 965 0.25 -14.61 19.67
N GLN A 966 0.94 -15.70 19.41
CA GLN A 966 0.94 -16.37 18.12
C GLN A 966 0.89 -17.88 18.27
N THR A 967 0.26 -18.58 17.33
CA THR A 967 0.20 -20.04 17.29
C THR A 967 1.25 -20.63 16.37
N TYR A 968 1.91 -19.80 15.55
CA TYR A 968 2.95 -20.30 14.66
C TYR A 968 4.10 -20.88 15.48
N ARG A 969 4.26 -22.18 15.36
CA ARG A 969 5.44 -22.89 15.86
C ARG A 969 6.34 -23.14 14.66
N PRO A 970 7.58 -22.66 14.69
CA PRO A 970 8.55 -23.09 13.70
C PRO A 970 8.64 -24.61 13.79
N VAL A 971 8.47 -25.28 12.66
CA VAL A 971 8.81 -26.70 12.59
C VAL A 971 10.32 -26.78 12.72
N ALA A 972 10.81 -27.49 13.69
CA ALA A 972 12.24 -27.76 13.82
C ALA A 972 12.75 -28.38 12.49
N PRO A 973 13.93 -28.02 12.03
CA PRO A 973 14.50 -28.54 10.79
C PRO A 973 14.63 -30.04 10.81
#